data_51b99b9c6d16ee4eb1a56033e53e50bd
#
_entry.id   51b99b9c6d16ee4eb1a56033e53e50bd
#
_cell.length_a   1.000
_cell.length_b   1.000
_cell.length_c   1.000
_cell.angle_alpha   90.00
_cell.angle_beta   90.00
_cell.angle_gamma   90.00
#
_symmetry.space_group_name_H-M   'P 1'
#
loop_
_entity.id
_entity.type
_entity.pdbx_description
1 polymer ?
#
loop_
_entity_poly.entity_id
_entity_poly.type
_entity_poly.pdbx_seq_one_letter_code
_entity_poly.pdbx_strand_id
1 'polypeptide(L)'
;MSKFDRVALAILSAAAVLAGAAHAARIEDRLRSVQDGGAKLSGSVGCKLDRLIANRVSGEFARNVIFPEARSAFEKPDDDTFRKYPGWEKPFGMWKGEFWGKLMISGCRMAAYTHDVELKKFLHEEALRMISLQREDGYLGSYVDPEYVQPQDWEKVGRDTTVKCTWCWNLWCRKYTMWGLLMNWKLTGDTRILEAVKKSMDQEIAMLKRLGLRLCDTGTFVGMPSSSVLKPLLQLYEATCEKRYLDFAREIVDDFRREDGRAPNLIANAFSGEPVADWYDESWDWAKAYEMMSCCDGLLEYYRITGEESVLEAMKRVQALLAQHETNPLFSVGYNDQFANAARHLNGVTEPCDAIHWIRFNLDLFQITGETKYADAIELAFYNAYLAGIFRDGTWGARGVRSHAYHHTVRTGQSGMKHQHCCVNNLPRTIADVASLVAANDSNGTLYVAFYGDSTAEIGGDRIRISGNYPYGDSVKVTIVKDCPGKVKFRIPAWSRSSPDRGTWRTIDLPKGETTVSIDLDMRPRLVDSRRSPTDYSPPEKSEKDGEMKYEWRQSLFADYGADPALLSVMRTTPAAEILRGPLVLAKAEVVGTGIEDITSTETIHGRKPKLTLTPRKAEGVTAAWDLTIGEGKGAKTVPVCDFPSAGDLYKDGGMRFSIWF
;
A
#
# COMPACT_ATOMS: atom_id res chain seq x y z
N MET A 1 -16.49 29.52 -20.68
CA MET A 1 -17.07 28.40 -21.47
C MET A 1 -18.22 28.89 -22.30
N SER A 2 -18.16 28.74 -23.60
CA SER A 2 -19.20 29.20 -24.52
C SER A 2 -20.44 28.30 -24.43
N LYS A 3 -21.59 28.81 -24.92
CA LYS A 3 -22.82 27.99 -25.02
C LYS A 3 -22.60 26.70 -25.83
N PHE A 4 -21.61 26.67 -26.72
CA PHE A 4 -21.21 25.49 -27.50
C PHE A 4 -20.54 24.39 -26.65
N ASP A 5 -19.75 24.76 -25.64
CA ASP A 5 -19.08 23.79 -24.77
C ASP A 5 -20.05 23.07 -23.85
N ARG A 6 -21.12 23.73 -23.44
CA ARG A 6 -22.20 23.13 -22.61
C ARG A 6 -23.09 22.16 -23.39
N VAL A 7 -23.28 22.43 -24.68
CA VAL A 7 -24.07 21.55 -25.55
C VAL A 7 -23.25 20.29 -25.92
N ALA A 8 -21.94 20.42 -26.14
CA ALA A 8 -21.05 19.27 -26.38
C ALA A 8 -20.94 18.36 -25.15
N LEU A 9 -20.88 18.92 -23.93
CA LEU A 9 -20.87 18.11 -22.69
C LEU A 9 -22.22 17.42 -22.43
N ALA A 10 -23.34 18.09 -22.78
CA ALA A 10 -24.70 17.51 -22.65
C ALA A 10 -24.95 16.43 -23.70
N ILE A 11 -24.37 16.53 -24.89
CA ILE A 11 -24.48 15.51 -25.95
C ILE A 11 -23.61 14.27 -25.62
N LEU A 12 -22.45 14.44 -25.02
CA LEU A 12 -21.61 13.33 -24.53
C LEU A 12 -22.24 12.59 -23.35
N SER A 13 -22.95 13.30 -22.45
CA SER A 13 -23.71 12.66 -21.38
C SER A 13 -25.00 11.98 -21.87
N ALA A 14 -25.63 12.50 -22.94
CA ALA A 14 -26.83 11.91 -23.52
C ALA A 14 -26.52 10.70 -24.43
N ALA A 15 -25.35 10.64 -25.07
CA ALA A 15 -24.92 9.49 -25.86
C ALA A 15 -24.57 8.27 -24.96
N ALA A 16 -24.16 8.47 -23.73
CA ALA A 16 -23.96 7.41 -22.75
C ALA A 16 -25.27 6.82 -22.19
N VAL A 17 -26.39 7.52 -22.34
CA VAL A 17 -27.73 7.10 -21.86
C VAL A 17 -28.52 6.30 -22.91
N LEU A 18 -28.07 6.27 -24.17
CA LEU A 18 -28.79 5.60 -25.28
C LEU A 18 -28.24 4.23 -25.69
N ALA A 19 -27.13 3.77 -25.09
CA ALA A 19 -26.75 2.36 -25.14
C ALA A 19 -27.43 1.64 -23.97
N GLY A 20 -28.63 1.13 -24.18
CA GLY A 20 -29.38 0.32 -23.21
C GLY A 20 -28.74 -1.05 -22.97
N ALA A 21 -27.50 -1.10 -22.52
CA ALA A 21 -26.91 -2.24 -21.85
C ALA A 21 -27.31 -2.14 -20.38
N ALA A 22 -28.04 -3.14 -19.89
CA ALA A 22 -28.33 -3.29 -18.47
C ALA A 22 -26.99 -3.39 -17.73
N HIS A 23 -26.50 -2.26 -17.22
CA HIS A 23 -25.41 -2.29 -16.24
C HIS A 23 -25.96 -3.09 -15.06
N ALA A 24 -25.26 -4.14 -14.65
CA ALA A 24 -25.52 -4.75 -13.36
C ALA A 24 -25.43 -3.62 -12.34
N ALA A 25 -26.50 -3.42 -11.56
CA ALA A 25 -26.55 -2.32 -10.61
C ALA A 25 -25.40 -2.49 -9.62
N ARG A 26 -24.34 -1.69 -9.78
CA ARG A 26 -23.22 -1.66 -8.83
C ARG A 26 -23.75 -1.18 -7.48
N ILE A 27 -23.36 -1.86 -6.41
CA ILE A 27 -23.61 -1.35 -5.05
C ILE A 27 -22.85 -0.02 -4.89
N GLU A 28 -23.59 1.00 -4.51
CA GLU A 28 -22.99 2.29 -4.24
C GLU A 28 -22.23 2.26 -2.92
N ASP A 29 -21.00 2.78 -2.94
CA ASP A 29 -20.25 3.03 -1.72
C ASP A 29 -21.02 4.02 -0.84
N ARG A 30 -20.97 3.81 0.47
CA ARG A 30 -21.58 4.73 1.43
C ARG A 30 -20.97 6.14 1.36
N LEU A 31 -19.66 6.21 1.08
CA LEU A 31 -18.93 7.46 0.91
C LEU A 31 -18.31 7.51 -0.49
N ARG A 32 -18.74 8.47 -1.27
CA ARG A 32 -18.12 8.79 -2.56
C ARG A 32 -16.99 9.78 -2.34
N SER A 33 -15.77 9.28 -2.27
CA SER A 33 -14.57 10.10 -2.12
C SER A 33 -14.33 11.00 -3.33
N VAL A 34 -13.60 12.10 -3.10
CA VAL A 34 -13.12 12.94 -4.19
C VAL A 34 -12.27 12.13 -5.16
N GLN A 35 -12.47 12.34 -6.46
CA GLN A 35 -11.76 11.63 -7.51
C GLN A 35 -10.32 12.13 -7.67
N ASP A 36 -9.49 11.35 -8.36
CA ASP A 36 -8.12 11.74 -8.69
C ASP A 36 -8.12 13.12 -9.39
N GLY A 37 -7.33 14.05 -8.87
CA GLY A 37 -7.29 15.44 -9.32
C GLY A 37 -8.27 16.39 -8.63
N GLY A 38 -9.28 15.90 -7.91
CA GLY A 38 -10.18 16.74 -7.13
C GLY A 38 -9.65 17.14 -5.75
N ALA A 39 -8.51 16.60 -5.32
CA ALA A 39 -7.81 17.01 -4.11
C ALA A 39 -6.30 17.08 -4.32
N LYS A 40 -5.64 18.02 -3.62
CA LYS A 40 -4.19 18.21 -3.66
C LYS A 40 -3.65 18.35 -2.24
N LEU A 41 -2.69 17.49 -1.88
CA LEU A 41 -1.93 17.58 -0.63
C LEU A 41 -0.85 18.67 -0.76
N SER A 42 -0.59 19.40 0.30
CA SER A 42 0.33 20.53 0.33
C SER A 42 1.17 20.56 1.62
N GLY A 43 1.83 21.69 1.91
CA GLY A 43 2.70 21.80 3.07
C GLY A 43 3.96 20.93 2.97
N SER A 44 4.56 20.61 4.11
CA SER A 44 5.80 19.82 4.17
C SER A 44 5.63 18.41 3.60
N VAL A 45 4.49 17.78 3.86
CA VAL A 45 4.14 16.47 3.30
C VAL A 45 3.99 16.58 1.78
N GLY A 46 3.19 17.53 1.28
CA GLY A 46 3.00 17.74 -0.15
C GLY A 46 4.31 17.96 -0.89
N CYS A 47 5.23 18.75 -0.33
CA CYS A 47 6.55 18.95 -0.93
C CYS A 47 7.38 17.65 -1.05
N LYS A 48 7.30 16.73 -0.08
CA LYS A 48 7.96 15.42 -0.17
C LYS A 48 7.34 14.57 -1.28
N LEU A 49 6.03 14.57 -1.38
CA LEU A 49 5.29 13.82 -2.41
C LEU A 49 5.51 14.40 -3.81
N ASP A 50 5.54 15.71 -3.96
CA ASP A 50 5.83 16.37 -5.25
C ASP A 50 7.23 16.01 -5.77
N ARG A 51 8.24 15.90 -4.89
CA ARG A 51 9.57 15.41 -5.27
C ARG A 51 9.54 13.96 -5.77
N LEU A 52 8.78 13.08 -5.10
CA LEU A 52 8.61 11.70 -5.56
C LEU A 52 7.95 11.64 -6.94
N ILE A 53 6.90 12.43 -7.17
CA ILE A 53 6.22 12.51 -8.48
C ILE A 53 7.20 12.99 -9.54
N ALA A 54 7.92 14.08 -9.29
CA ALA A 54 8.87 14.65 -10.23
C ALA A 54 9.99 13.67 -10.60
N ASN A 55 10.56 12.97 -9.63
CA ASN A 55 11.73 12.13 -9.85
C ASN A 55 11.40 10.72 -10.35
N ARG A 56 10.22 10.18 -9.99
CA ARG A 56 9.85 8.80 -10.35
C ARG A 56 8.82 8.69 -11.45
N VAL A 57 8.07 9.74 -11.78
CA VAL A 57 6.92 9.66 -12.69
C VAL A 57 6.98 10.68 -13.81
N SER A 58 7.07 11.99 -13.51
CA SER A 58 6.86 13.05 -14.50
C SER A 58 8.14 13.66 -15.07
N GLY A 59 9.26 13.56 -14.37
CA GLY A 59 10.52 14.19 -14.78
C GLY A 59 11.21 13.53 -15.98
N GLU A 60 12.19 14.21 -16.51
CA GLU A 60 12.93 13.77 -17.70
C GLU A 60 13.61 12.40 -17.47
N PHE A 61 14.21 12.18 -16.32
CA PHE A 61 14.82 10.88 -15.99
C PHE A 61 13.80 9.75 -15.96
N ALA A 62 12.60 9.99 -15.44
CA ALA A 62 11.53 9.00 -15.46
C ALA A 62 11.13 8.64 -16.90
N ARG A 63 10.93 9.65 -17.76
CA ARG A 63 10.52 9.47 -19.16
C ARG A 63 11.60 8.81 -20.02
N ASN A 64 12.86 9.18 -19.83
CA ASN A 64 13.95 8.75 -20.72
C ASN A 64 14.70 7.51 -20.24
N VAL A 65 14.59 7.15 -18.95
CA VAL A 65 15.33 6.03 -18.36
C VAL A 65 14.39 5.02 -17.68
N ILE A 66 13.55 5.46 -16.75
CA ILE A 66 12.78 4.54 -15.91
C ILE A 66 11.73 3.77 -16.72
N PHE A 67 10.88 4.46 -17.47
CA PHE A 67 9.84 3.80 -18.29
C PHE A 67 10.45 2.93 -19.42
N PRO A 68 11.45 3.38 -20.20
CA PRO A 68 12.11 2.53 -21.19
C PRO A 68 12.75 1.28 -20.58
N GLU A 69 13.42 1.38 -19.42
CA GLU A 69 13.98 0.22 -18.75
C GLU A 69 12.89 -0.78 -18.34
N ALA A 70 11.77 -0.32 -17.78
CA ALA A 70 10.66 -1.20 -17.41
C ALA A 70 10.03 -1.89 -18.63
N ARG A 71 9.88 -1.18 -19.76
CA ARG A 71 9.37 -1.73 -21.02
C ARG A 71 10.31 -2.75 -21.64
N SER A 72 11.62 -2.61 -21.44
CA SER A 72 12.62 -3.53 -22.00
C SER A 72 12.38 -5.00 -21.63
N ALA A 73 11.69 -5.26 -20.51
CA ALA A 73 11.29 -6.61 -20.11
C ALA A 73 10.35 -7.29 -21.12
N PHE A 74 9.65 -6.50 -21.93
CA PHE A 74 8.69 -6.96 -22.95
C PHE A 74 9.29 -6.92 -24.35
N GLU A 75 10.18 -5.97 -24.64
CA GLU A 75 10.88 -5.85 -25.92
C GLU A 75 11.91 -6.97 -26.11
N LYS A 76 12.53 -7.38 -25.03
CA LYS A 76 13.54 -8.45 -25.00
C LYS A 76 13.23 -9.35 -23.81
N PRO A 77 12.20 -10.21 -23.89
CA PRO A 77 11.97 -11.23 -22.89
C PRO A 77 13.21 -12.11 -22.87
N ASP A 78 14.04 -11.95 -21.85
CA ASP A 78 15.34 -12.56 -21.83
C ASP A 78 15.42 -13.53 -20.65
N ASP A 79 15.99 -14.67 -20.95
CA ASP A 79 16.22 -15.77 -20.06
C ASP A 79 17.59 -15.68 -19.35
N ASP A 80 18.47 -14.76 -19.79
CA ASP A 80 19.87 -14.71 -19.34
C ASP A 80 20.06 -14.15 -17.93
N THR A 81 19.07 -13.44 -17.39
CA THR A 81 19.16 -12.84 -16.04
C THR A 81 19.43 -13.90 -14.95
N PHE A 82 19.08 -15.15 -15.20
CA PHE A 82 19.15 -16.26 -14.24
C PHE A 82 20.31 -17.22 -14.44
N ARG A 83 20.96 -17.23 -15.58
CA ARG A 83 22.15 -18.04 -15.82
C ARG A 83 23.32 -17.75 -14.86
N LYS A 84 23.21 -16.65 -14.11
CA LYS A 84 24.22 -16.24 -13.12
C LYS A 84 24.07 -16.92 -11.75
N TYR A 85 22.98 -17.63 -11.51
CA TYR A 85 22.75 -18.30 -10.23
C TYR A 85 23.07 -19.79 -10.39
N PRO A 86 24.15 -20.30 -9.73
CA PRO A 86 24.49 -21.72 -9.79
C PRO A 86 23.32 -22.60 -9.32
N GLY A 87 23.01 -23.64 -10.07
CA GLY A 87 21.93 -24.57 -9.76
C GLY A 87 20.56 -24.28 -10.38
N TRP A 88 20.44 -23.20 -11.13
CA TRP A 88 19.19 -22.85 -11.82
C TRP A 88 19.23 -23.33 -13.28
N GLU A 89 18.51 -24.40 -13.56
CA GLU A 89 18.61 -25.09 -14.87
C GLU A 89 17.68 -24.53 -15.95
N LYS A 90 16.67 -23.73 -15.59
CA LYS A 90 15.73 -23.14 -16.55
C LYS A 90 15.55 -21.66 -16.34
N PRO A 91 15.46 -20.89 -17.45
CA PRO A 91 15.14 -19.48 -17.39
C PRO A 91 13.69 -19.31 -16.96
N PHE A 92 13.47 -18.65 -15.84
CA PHE A 92 12.15 -18.12 -15.52
C PHE A 92 12.20 -16.62 -15.45
N GLY A 93 11.20 -16.04 -16.04
CA GLY A 93 10.94 -14.63 -15.87
C GLY A 93 10.65 -14.39 -14.39
N MET A 94 11.40 -13.51 -13.74
CA MET A 94 11.02 -12.96 -12.46
C MET A 94 9.81 -12.04 -12.61
N TRP A 95 9.47 -11.35 -11.55
CA TRP A 95 8.41 -10.35 -11.52
C TRP A 95 8.75 -9.04 -12.25
N LYS A 96 9.81 -8.97 -13.07
CA LYS A 96 10.23 -7.74 -13.77
C LYS A 96 9.14 -7.11 -14.66
N GLY A 97 8.24 -7.94 -15.20
CA GLY A 97 7.12 -7.45 -16.00
C GLY A 97 6.10 -6.62 -15.21
N GLU A 98 6.04 -6.74 -13.89
CA GLU A 98 5.14 -5.92 -13.07
C GLU A 98 5.53 -4.44 -13.04
N PHE A 99 6.83 -4.13 -13.25
CA PHE A 99 7.35 -2.78 -13.05
C PHE A 99 6.71 -1.77 -13.98
N TRP A 100 6.57 -2.12 -15.25
CA TRP A 100 5.92 -1.24 -16.20
C TRP A 100 4.47 -0.94 -15.83
N GLY A 101 3.72 -1.98 -15.46
CA GLY A 101 2.33 -1.82 -15.06
C GLY A 101 2.17 -0.97 -13.79
N LYS A 102 3.01 -1.20 -12.77
CA LYS A 102 3.02 -0.38 -11.55
C LYS A 102 3.35 1.09 -11.84
N LEU A 103 4.34 1.34 -12.70
CA LEU A 103 4.68 2.70 -13.15
C LEU A 103 3.54 3.35 -13.92
N MET A 104 2.89 2.62 -14.83
CA MET A 104 1.77 3.13 -15.61
C MET A 104 0.57 3.48 -14.72
N ILE A 105 0.22 2.63 -13.75
CA ILE A 105 -0.84 2.91 -12.77
C ILE A 105 -0.48 4.17 -11.97
N SER A 106 0.74 4.24 -11.44
CA SER A 106 1.23 5.42 -10.72
C SER A 106 1.21 6.67 -11.59
N GLY A 107 1.69 6.56 -12.83
CA GLY A 107 1.73 7.66 -13.79
C GLY A 107 0.34 8.20 -14.12
N CYS A 108 -0.60 7.33 -14.46
CA CYS A 108 -1.97 7.74 -14.82
C CYS A 108 -2.67 8.44 -13.65
N ARG A 109 -2.53 7.93 -12.44
CA ARG A 109 -3.09 8.57 -11.25
C ARG A 109 -2.41 9.93 -10.96
N MET A 110 -1.08 10.00 -11.12
CA MET A 110 -0.36 11.27 -10.91
C MET A 110 -0.64 12.29 -12.00
N ALA A 111 -0.83 11.88 -13.26
CA ALA A 111 -1.27 12.79 -14.33
C ALA A 111 -2.64 13.41 -14.02
N ALA A 112 -3.57 12.62 -13.50
CA ALA A 112 -4.87 13.12 -13.03
C ALA A 112 -4.72 14.03 -11.79
N TYR A 113 -3.97 13.58 -10.78
CA TYR A 113 -3.74 14.29 -9.52
C TYR A 113 -3.07 15.67 -9.71
N THR A 114 -2.14 15.77 -10.64
CA THR A 114 -1.39 17.02 -10.92
C THR A 114 -1.98 17.83 -12.07
N HIS A 115 -2.96 17.31 -12.81
CA HIS A 115 -3.49 17.87 -14.07
C HIS A 115 -2.39 18.06 -15.13
N ASP A 116 -1.33 17.24 -15.11
CA ASP A 116 -0.18 17.34 -16.03
C ASP A 116 -0.55 16.76 -17.39
N VAL A 117 -0.81 17.64 -18.35
CA VAL A 117 -1.18 17.30 -19.73
C VAL A 117 -0.03 16.65 -20.48
N GLU A 118 1.21 17.07 -20.24
CA GLU A 118 2.39 16.51 -20.90
C GLU A 118 2.70 15.10 -20.38
N LEU A 119 2.50 14.88 -19.07
CA LEU A 119 2.60 13.53 -18.51
C LEU A 119 1.50 12.62 -19.08
N LYS A 120 0.26 13.09 -19.16
CA LYS A 120 -0.85 12.34 -19.77
C LYS A 120 -0.51 11.92 -21.21
N LYS A 121 0.01 12.84 -22.02
CA LYS A 121 0.43 12.58 -23.40
C LYS A 121 1.54 11.53 -23.47
N PHE A 122 2.60 11.70 -22.65
CA PHE A 122 3.70 10.74 -22.57
C PHE A 122 3.23 9.33 -22.22
N LEU A 123 2.38 9.21 -21.19
CA LEU A 123 1.85 7.91 -20.75
C LEU A 123 0.97 7.26 -21.82
N HIS A 124 0.25 8.06 -22.59
CA HIS A 124 -0.54 7.53 -23.71
C HIS A 124 0.36 6.98 -24.82
N GLU A 125 1.39 7.72 -25.23
CA GLU A 125 2.38 7.24 -26.20
C GLU A 125 3.08 5.97 -25.71
N GLU A 126 3.42 5.90 -24.42
CA GLU A 126 4.04 4.74 -23.79
C GLU A 126 3.12 3.51 -23.78
N ALA A 127 1.82 3.71 -23.54
CA ALA A 127 0.81 2.66 -23.65
C ALA A 127 0.67 2.14 -25.09
N LEU A 128 0.69 3.02 -26.08
CA LEU A 128 0.67 2.64 -27.49
C LEU A 128 1.90 1.83 -27.90
N ARG A 129 3.10 2.19 -27.39
CA ARG A 129 4.33 1.39 -27.58
C ARG A 129 4.18 0.01 -26.94
N MET A 130 3.61 -0.09 -25.74
CA MET A 130 3.41 -1.37 -25.08
C MET A 130 2.46 -2.27 -25.86
N ILE A 131 1.31 -1.77 -26.31
CA ILE A 131 0.36 -2.60 -27.08
C ILE A 131 0.90 -3.00 -28.46
N SER A 132 1.87 -2.28 -29.03
CA SER A 132 2.53 -2.69 -30.27
C SER A 132 3.41 -3.94 -30.12
N LEU A 133 3.72 -4.35 -28.89
CA LEU A 133 4.46 -5.58 -28.56
C LEU A 133 3.53 -6.79 -28.38
N GLN A 134 2.21 -6.59 -28.44
CA GLN A 134 1.24 -7.68 -28.29
C GLN A 134 1.34 -8.65 -29.49
N ARG A 135 1.41 -9.95 -29.19
CA ARG A 135 1.44 -11.00 -30.21
C ARG A 135 0.07 -11.14 -30.89
N GLU A 136 0.04 -11.81 -32.04
CA GLU A 136 -1.20 -12.05 -32.80
C GLU A 136 -2.22 -12.86 -32.00
N ASP A 137 -1.77 -13.82 -31.19
CA ASP A 137 -2.60 -14.63 -30.30
C ASP A 137 -3.16 -13.85 -29.11
N GLY A 138 -2.75 -12.58 -28.91
CA GLY A 138 -3.17 -11.73 -27.81
C GLY A 138 -2.21 -11.69 -26.62
N TYR A 139 -1.18 -12.54 -26.58
CA TYR A 139 -0.22 -12.53 -25.49
C TYR A 139 0.52 -11.19 -25.39
N LEU A 140 0.56 -10.63 -24.20
CA LEU A 140 1.35 -9.44 -23.85
C LEU A 140 1.96 -9.66 -22.46
N GLY A 141 3.22 -10.04 -22.44
CA GLY A 141 3.93 -10.39 -21.21
C GLY A 141 5.43 -10.38 -21.35
N SER A 142 6.13 -10.52 -20.24
CA SER A 142 7.59 -10.49 -20.13
C SER A 142 8.24 -11.87 -20.14
N TYR A 143 7.48 -12.92 -20.36
CA TYR A 143 7.97 -14.30 -20.43
C TYR A 143 8.10 -14.74 -21.89
N VAL A 144 9.15 -15.51 -22.19
CA VAL A 144 9.37 -16.09 -23.53
C VAL A 144 8.27 -17.09 -23.84
N ASP A 145 7.98 -17.96 -22.88
CA ASP A 145 6.92 -18.96 -22.97
C ASP A 145 5.65 -18.46 -22.26
N PRO A 146 4.58 -18.17 -23.00
CA PRO A 146 3.29 -17.76 -22.42
C PRO A 146 2.66 -18.79 -21.50
N GLU A 147 2.94 -20.07 -21.73
CA GLU A 147 2.35 -21.22 -21.01
C GLU A 147 3.15 -21.62 -19.76
N TYR A 148 4.28 -20.99 -19.53
CA TYR A 148 4.99 -21.16 -18.28
C TYR A 148 4.24 -20.42 -17.16
N VAL A 149 3.25 -21.08 -16.57
CA VAL A 149 2.35 -20.51 -15.54
C VAL A 149 2.32 -21.29 -14.25
N GLN A 150 2.92 -22.49 -14.21
CA GLN A 150 3.06 -23.32 -13.02
C GLN A 150 4.51 -23.41 -12.58
N PRO A 151 4.78 -23.48 -11.26
CA PRO A 151 6.05 -23.97 -10.77
C PRO A 151 6.23 -25.42 -11.23
N GLN A 152 7.39 -25.75 -11.77
CA GLN A 152 7.63 -27.10 -12.20
C GLN A 152 7.84 -28.03 -11.00
N ASP A 153 6.94 -29.04 -10.88
CA ASP A 153 7.13 -30.23 -10.07
C ASP A 153 7.37 -29.99 -8.56
N TRP A 154 6.32 -29.62 -7.83
CA TRP A 154 6.35 -29.48 -6.37
C TRP A 154 6.84 -30.74 -5.65
N GLU A 155 6.62 -31.94 -6.21
CA GLU A 155 7.10 -33.20 -5.66
C GLU A 155 8.59 -33.44 -5.93
N LYS A 156 9.12 -32.91 -7.04
CA LYS A 156 10.55 -33.01 -7.39
C LYS A 156 11.38 -31.83 -6.91
N VAL A 157 10.77 -30.69 -6.66
CA VAL A 157 11.40 -29.55 -5.99
C VAL A 157 11.43 -29.81 -4.48
N GLY A 158 11.40 -31.07 -4.13
CA GLY A 158 11.46 -31.52 -2.78
C GLY A 158 12.38 -30.64 -1.96
N ARG A 159 11.84 -29.93 -1.05
CA ARG A 159 12.36 -29.50 0.26
C ARG A 159 13.85 -29.18 0.40
N ASP A 160 14.63 -29.28 -0.65
CA ASP A 160 16.01 -28.81 -0.73
C ASP A 160 15.99 -27.37 -1.28
N THR A 161 15.95 -26.41 -0.36
CA THR A 161 15.95 -24.97 -0.66
C THR A 161 17.20 -24.50 -1.39
N THR A 162 18.20 -25.35 -1.57
CA THR A 162 19.45 -24.98 -2.24
C THR A 162 19.37 -25.13 -3.75
N VAL A 163 18.37 -25.81 -4.32
CA VAL A 163 18.53 -26.32 -5.69
C VAL A 163 17.51 -25.83 -6.71
N LYS A 164 16.28 -25.46 -6.44
CA LYS A 164 15.35 -25.13 -7.53
C LYS A 164 14.21 -24.20 -7.11
N CYS A 165 14.42 -22.91 -7.24
CA CYS A 165 13.32 -21.96 -7.15
C CYS A 165 12.41 -22.09 -8.38
N THR A 166 11.22 -22.58 -8.19
CA THR A 166 10.19 -22.78 -9.20
C THR A 166 9.15 -21.69 -9.21
N TRP A 167 9.52 -20.51 -8.75
CA TRP A 167 8.65 -19.36 -8.72
C TRP A 167 8.23 -18.97 -10.12
N CYS A 168 6.94 -18.91 -10.35
CA CYS A 168 6.35 -18.40 -11.58
C CYS A 168 5.55 -17.13 -11.28
N TRP A 169 5.90 -16.04 -11.95
CA TRP A 169 5.27 -14.73 -11.82
C TRP A 169 4.62 -14.27 -13.13
N ASN A 170 4.43 -15.16 -14.11
CA ASN A 170 3.93 -14.81 -15.43
C ASN A 170 2.57 -14.09 -15.36
N LEU A 171 1.57 -14.72 -14.74
CA LEU A 171 0.22 -14.14 -14.64
C LEU A 171 0.19 -12.89 -13.76
N TRP A 172 1.03 -12.83 -12.72
CA TRP A 172 1.25 -11.62 -11.94
C TRP A 172 1.76 -10.45 -12.79
N CYS A 173 2.75 -10.68 -13.64
CA CYS A 173 3.28 -9.66 -14.55
C CYS A 173 2.21 -9.19 -15.54
N ARG A 174 1.46 -10.14 -16.13
CA ARG A 174 0.36 -9.85 -17.07
C ARG A 174 -0.76 -9.06 -16.41
N LYS A 175 -1.14 -9.40 -15.17
CA LYS A 175 -2.10 -8.62 -14.36
C LYS A 175 -1.71 -7.15 -14.32
N TYR A 176 -0.46 -6.84 -13.96
CA TYR A 176 -0.01 -5.46 -13.84
C TYR A 176 0.03 -4.73 -15.18
N THR A 177 0.47 -5.41 -16.23
CA THR A 177 0.45 -4.88 -17.60
C THR A 177 -0.97 -4.50 -18.01
N MET A 178 -1.91 -5.42 -17.85
CA MET A 178 -3.33 -5.19 -18.13
C MET A 178 -3.90 -4.05 -17.30
N TRP A 179 -3.62 -4.04 -16.01
CA TRP A 179 -4.12 -2.97 -15.11
C TRP A 179 -3.55 -1.60 -15.46
N GLY A 180 -2.25 -1.51 -15.80
CA GLY A 180 -1.63 -0.28 -16.28
C GLY A 180 -2.29 0.24 -17.55
N LEU A 181 -2.59 -0.66 -18.51
CA LEU A 181 -3.30 -0.32 -19.74
C LEU A 181 -4.74 0.14 -19.47
N LEU A 182 -5.48 -0.54 -18.58
CA LEU A 182 -6.83 -0.11 -18.18
C LEU A 182 -6.83 1.28 -17.56
N MET A 183 -5.84 1.59 -16.71
CA MET A 183 -5.71 2.92 -16.12
C MET A 183 -5.43 3.98 -17.20
N ASN A 184 -4.62 3.66 -18.21
CA ASN A 184 -4.37 4.55 -19.33
C ASN A 184 -5.62 4.74 -20.21
N TRP A 185 -6.38 3.66 -20.48
CA TRP A 185 -7.67 3.77 -21.15
C TRP A 185 -8.64 4.67 -20.38
N LYS A 186 -8.77 4.50 -19.07
CA LYS A 186 -9.61 5.38 -18.22
C LYS A 186 -9.19 6.85 -18.32
N LEU A 187 -7.89 7.11 -18.41
CA LEU A 187 -7.34 8.46 -18.50
C LEU A 187 -7.52 9.08 -19.88
N THR A 188 -7.46 8.28 -20.96
CA THR A 188 -7.37 8.78 -22.35
C THR A 188 -8.62 8.55 -23.18
N GLY A 189 -9.38 7.49 -22.88
CA GLY A 189 -10.52 7.04 -23.66
C GLY A 189 -10.15 6.27 -24.96
N ASP A 190 -8.87 5.94 -25.19
CA ASP A 190 -8.43 5.28 -26.42
C ASP A 190 -8.85 3.80 -26.45
N THR A 191 -9.81 3.49 -27.32
CA THR A 191 -10.38 2.16 -27.46
C THR A 191 -9.39 1.09 -27.93
N ARG A 192 -8.31 1.47 -28.63
CA ARG A 192 -7.24 0.54 -29.06
C ARG A 192 -6.58 -0.12 -27.85
N ILE A 193 -6.42 0.63 -26.75
CA ILE A 193 -5.86 0.13 -25.49
C ILE A 193 -6.82 -0.87 -24.85
N LEU A 194 -8.12 -0.55 -24.78
CA LEU A 194 -9.12 -1.45 -24.23
C LEU A 194 -9.19 -2.76 -25.03
N GLU A 195 -9.18 -2.70 -26.36
CA GLU A 195 -9.18 -3.90 -27.22
C GLU A 195 -7.91 -4.75 -27.02
N ALA A 196 -6.75 -4.14 -26.79
CA ALA A 196 -5.54 -4.89 -26.47
C ALA A 196 -5.66 -5.63 -25.11
N VAL A 197 -6.24 -4.97 -24.11
CA VAL A 197 -6.51 -5.59 -22.80
C VAL A 197 -7.48 -6.77 -22.94
N LYS A 198 -8.57 -6.61 -23.71
CA LYS A 198 -9.52 -7.69 -24.00
C LYS A 198 -8.81 -8.90 -24.61
N LYS A 199 -8.02 -8.67 -25.68
CA LYS A 199 -7.26 -9.76 -26.33
C LYS A 199 -6.31 -10.48 -25.36
N SER A 200 -5.63 -9.72 -24.47
CA SER A 200 -4.72 -10.31 -23.50
C SER A 200 -5.47 -11.18 -22.49
N MET A 201 -6.61 -10.73 -21.98
CA MET A 201 -7.42 -11.50 -21.03
C MET A 201 -8.08 -12.71 -21.70
N ASP A 202 -8.59 -12.55 -22.91
CA ASP A 202 -9.18 -13.66 -23.67
C ASP A 202 -8.15 -14.76 -23.94
N GLN A 203 -6.91 -14.40 -24.27
CA GLN A 203 -5.81 -15.34 -24.46
C GLN A 203 -5.48 -16.08 -23.14
N GLU A 204 -5.47 -15.36 -22.01
CA GLU A 204 -5.20 -15.96 -20.69
C GLU A 204 -6.28 -16.97 -20.29
N ILE A 205 -7.55 -16.60 -20.42
CA ILE A 205 -8.69 -17.50 -20.15
C ILE A 205 -8.65 -18.74 -21.06
N ALA A 206 -8.43 -18.55 -22.37
CA ALA A 206 -8.33 -19.64 -23.32
C ALA A 206 -7.16 -20.58 -23.05
N MET A 207 -6.02 -20.04 -22.68
CA MET A 207 -4.81 -20.79 -22.31
C MET A 207 -5.07 -21.65 -21.07
N LEU A 208 -5.59 -21.05 -19.97
CA LEU A 208 -5.87 -21.79 -18.73
C LEU A 208 -6.88 -22.93 -18.98
N LYS A 209 -7.94 -22.64 -19.73
CA LYS A 209 -8.92 -23.66 -20.11
C LYS A 209 -8.31 -24.81 -20.91
N ARG A 210 -7.43 -24.50 -21.87
CA ARG A 210 -6.75 -25.52 -22.69
C ARG A 210 -5.77 -26.38 -21.86
N LEU A 211 -5.11 -25.77 -20.89
CA LEU A 211 -4.20 -26.47 -19.97
C LEU A 211 -4.93 -27.21 -18.84
N GLY A 212 -6.25 -27.01 -18.69
CA GLY A 212 -7.03 -27.60 -17.61
C GLY A 212 -6.69 -27.05 -16.22
N LEU A 213 -6.21 -25.79 -16.15
CA LEU A 213 -5.75 -25.16 -14.93
C LEU A 213 -6.73 -24.09 -14.44
N ARG A 214 -6.86 -23.98 -13.13
CA ARG A 214 -7.45 -22.82 -12.44
C ARG A 214 -6.32 -21.82 -12.08
N LEU A 215 -6.67 -20.58 -11.78
CA LEU A 215 -5.66 -19.58 -11.38
C LEU A 215 -4.95 -19.96 -10.08
N CYS A 216 -5.63 -20.57 -9.13
CA CYS A 216 -5.03 -21.04 -7.88
C CYS A 216 -4.00 -22.17 -8.08
N ASP A 217 -4.04 -22.88 -9.23
CA ASP A 217 -3.04 -23.90 -9.60
C ASP A 217 -1.77 -23.30 -10.21
N THR A 218 -1.73 -21.98 -10.38
CA THR A 218 -0.66 -21.27 -11.09
C THR A 218 0.14 -20.36 -10.16
N GLY A 219 1.31 -19.96 -10.61
CA GLY A 219 2.16 -19.07 -9.83
C GLY A 219 2.76 -19.71 -8.59
N THR A 220 2.89 -18.94 -7.52
CA THR A 220 3.44 -19.34 -6.22
C THR A 220 2.48 -18.90 -5.11
N PHE A 221 2.74 -19.25 -3.84
CA PHE A 221 1.94 -18.86 -2.69
C PHE A 221 0.44 -19.18 -2.87
N VAL A 222 0.13 -20.45 -3.09
CA VAL A 222 -1.22 -20.96 -3.34
C VAL A 222 -2.01 -20.19 -4.42
N GLY A 223 -1.29 -19.72 -5.43
CA GLY A 223 -1.88 -18.99 -6.56
C GLY A 223 -2.34 -17.56 -6.25
N MET A 224 -2.08 -17.01 -5.08
CA MET A 224 -2.49 -15.65 -4.71
C MET A 224 -1.99 -14.56 -5.69
N PRO A 225 -0.73 -14.57 -6.15
CA PRO A 225 -0.29 -13.60 -7.15
C PRO A 225 -1.13 -13.63 -8.42
N SER A 226 -1.42 -14.81 -8.94
CA SER A 226 -2.23 -15.01 -10.15
C SER A 226 -3.68 -14.62 -9.92
N SER A 227 -4.30 -15.11 -8.85
CA SER A 227 -5.69 -14.85 -8.48
C SER A 227 -5.97 -13.37 -8.18
N SER A 228 -4.94 -12.60 -7.86
CA SER A 228 -5.05 -11.15 -7.65
C SER A 228 -5.38 -10.35 -8.92
N VAL A 229 -5.46 -11.00 -10.08
CA VAL A 229 -6.01 -10.43 -11.31
C VAL A 229 -7.49 -10.03 -11.16
N LEU A 230 -8.16 -10.51 -10.12
CA LEU A 230 -9.60 -10.30 -9.87
C LEU A 230 -10.00 -8.81 -9.98
N LYS A 231 -9.26 -7.86 -9.35
CA LYS A 231 -9.63 -6.44 -9.42
C LYS A 231 -9.57 -5.85 -10.85
N PRO A 232 -8.46 -5.93 -11.60
CA PRO A 232 -8.45 -5.43 -12.97
C PRO A 232 -9.37 -6.21 -13.92
N LEU A 233 -9.62 -7.50 -13.69
CA LEU A 233 -10.60 -8.28 -14.43
C LEU A 233 -12.03 -7.73 -14.26
N LEU A 234 -12.42 -7.40 -13.03
CA LEU A 234 -13.72 -6.79 -12.74
C LEU A 234 -13.83 -5.38 -13.31
N GLN A 235 -12.75 -4.61 -13.29
CA GLN A 235 -12.71 -3.31 -13.97
C GLN A 235 -12.82 -3.44 -15.51
N LEU A 236 -12.30 -4.53 -16.08
CA LEU A 236 -12.52 -4.84 -17.50
C LEU A 236 -13.97 -5.22 -17.76
N TYR A 237 -14.60 -5.98 -16.85
CA TYR A 237 -16.03 -6.26 -16.92
C TYR A 237 -16.86 -4.98 -16.88
N GLU A 238 -16.59 -4.06 -15.98
CA GLU A 238 -17.27 -2.75 -15.91
C GLU A 238 -17.11 -1.93 -17.20
N ALA A 239 -15.90 -1.97 -17.79
CA ALA A 239 -15.59 -1.25 -19.02
C ALA A 239 -16.30 -1.82 -20.26
N THR A 240 -16.60 -3.12 -20.28
CA THR A 240 -17.07 -3.84 -21.47
C THR A 240 -18.47 -4.42 -21.34
N CYS A 241 -18.94 -4.66 -20.13
CA CYS A 241 -20.16 -5.41 -19.79
C CYS A 241 -20.16 -6.86 -20.36
N GLU A 242 -18.99 -7.40 -20.71
CA GLU A 242 -18.88 -8.73 -21.31
C GLU A 242 -18.90 -9.81 -20.23
N LYS A 243 -19.96 -10.58 -20.18
CA LYS A 243 -20.28 -11.58 -19.14
C LYS A 243 -19.14 -12.56 -18.88
N ARG A 244 -18.36 -12.95 -19.90
CA ARG A 244 -17.24 -13.89 -19.74
C ARG A 244 -16.20 -13.45 -18.68
N TYR A 245 -15.99 -12.14 -18.51
CA TYR A 245 -15.06 -11.63 -17.50
C TYR A 245 -15.65 -11.76 -16.09
N LEU A 246 -16.95 -11.53 -15.92
CA LEU A 246 -17.62 -11.77 -14.64
C LEU A 246 -17.70 -13.27 -14.32
N ASP A 247 -17.92 -14.12 -15.31
CA ASP A 247 -17.96 -15.57 -15.11
C ASP A 247 -16.57 -16.07 -14.67
N PHE A 248 -15.49 -15.59 -15.29
CA PHE A 248 -14.14 -15.93 -14.87
C PHE A 248 -13.80 -15.36 -13.46
N ALA A 249 -14.29 -14.16 -13.14
CA ALA A 249 -14.16 -13.62 -11.79
C ALA A 249 -14.85 -14.48 -10.72
N ARG A 250 -16.02 -15.07 -11.05
CA ARG A 250 -16.70 -16.03 -10.16
C ARG A 250 -15.88 -17.29 -9.90
N GLU A 251 -15.22 -17.84 -10.93
CA GLU A 251 -14.33 -18.99 -10.77
C GLU A 251 -13.19 -18.69 -9.78
N ILE A 252 -12.61 -17.47 -9.82
CA ILE A 252 -11.59 -17.04 -8.88
C ILE A 252 -12.15 -16.94 -7.45
N VAL A 253 -13.35 -16.35 -7.30
CA VAL A 253 -13.99 -16.19 -5.99
C VAL A 253 -14.39 -17.53 -5.41
N ASP A 254 -14.78 -18.50 -6.24
CA ASP A 254 -15.07 -19.87 -5.81
C ASP A 254 -13.82 -20.54 -5.23
N ASP A 255 -12.61 -20.29 -5.76
CA ASP A 255 -11.36 -20.75 -5.17
C ASP A 255 -11.10 -20.14 -3.79
N PHE A 256 -11.54 -18.92 -3.55
CA PHE A 256 -11.43 -18.26 -2.24
C PHE A 256 -12.43 -18.80 -1.19
N ARG A 257 -13.38 -19.64 -1.59
CA ARG A 257 -14.35 -20.29 -0.71
C ARG A 257 -14.05 -21.75 -0.42
N ARG A 258 -13.15 -22.36 -1.19
CA ARG A 258 -12.85 -23.79 -1.05
C ARG A 258 -12.11 -24.05 0.27
N GLU A 259 -12.52 -25.12 0.94
CA GLU A 259 -11.89 -25.63 2.16
C GLU A 259 -10.99 -26.83 1.88
N ASP A 260 -10.92 -27.27 0.61
CA ASP A 260 -10.15 -28.43 0.15
C ASP A 260 -8.94 -28.01 -0.70
N GLY A 261 -7.89 -28.79 -0.64
CA GLY A 261 -6.72 -28.67 -1.49
C GLY A 261 -5.85 -27.44 -1.20
N ARG A 262 -5.14 -26.96 -2.24
CA ARG A 262 -4.16 -25.86 -2.16
C ARG A 262 -4.73 -24.50 -2.63
N ALA A 263 -6.03 -24.33 -2.60
CA ALA A 263 -6.64 -23.06 -2.95
C ALA A 263 -6.32 -21.99 -1.91
N PRO A 264 -6.36 -20.69 -2.28
CA PRO A 264 -6.10 -19.59 -1.35
C PRO A 264 -7.07 -19.50 -0.16
N ASN A 265 -8.29 -20.00 -0.30
CA ASN A 265 -9.31 -20.12 0.76
C ASN A 265 -9.62 -18.84 1.56
N LEU A 266 -9.37 -17.66 1.00
CA LEU A 266 -9.40 -16.39 1.74
C LEU A 266 -10.74 -16.10 2.42
N ILE A 267 -11.86 -16.46 1.75
CA ILE A 267 -13.20 -16.26 2.33
C ILE A 267 -13.45 -17.29 3.43
N ALA A 268 -13.14 -18.56 3.20
CA ALA A 268 -13.32 -19.60 4.20
C ALA A 268 -12.47 -19.33 5.44
N ASN A 269 -11.18 -19.05 5.26
CA ASN A 269 -10.25 -18.75 6.35
C ASN A 269 -10.63 -17.50 7.15
N ALA A 270 -11.24 -16.49 6.53
CA ALA A 270 -11.72 -15.29 7.23
C ALA A 270 -12.72 -15.59 8.35
N PHE A 271 -13.46 -16.69 8.26
CA PHE A 271 -14.44 -17.11 9.25
C PHE A 271 -13.87 -18.06 10.30
N SER A 272 -12.63 -18.55 10.16
CA SER A 272 -11.99 -19.43 11.16
C SER A 272 -11.72 -18.70 12.48
N GLY A 273 -11.44 -17.39 12.42
CA GLY A 273 -11.01 -16.60 13.58
C GLY A 273 -9.52 -16.76 13.91
N GLU A 274 -8.79 -17.61 13.18
CA GLU A 274 -7.35 -17.82 13.36
C GLU A 274 -6.55 -16.64 12.81
N PRO A 275 -5.38 -16.32 13.38
CA PRO A 275 -4.48 -15.33 12.83
C PRO A 275 -4.09 -15.66 11.39
N VAL A 276 -4.03 -14.64 10.53
CA VAL A 276 -3.73 -14.83 9.10
C VAL A 276 -2.38 -15.54 8.88
N ALA A 277 -1.40 -15.28 9.73
CA ALA A 277 -0.10 -15.95 9.68
C ALA A 277 -0.19 -17.48 9.86
N ASP A 278 -1.27 -17.96 10.44
CA ASP A 278 -1.46 -19.37 10.77
C ASP A 278 -2.37 -20.11 9.76
N TRP A 279 -2.79 -19.43 8.68
CA TRP A 279 -3.66 -20.03 7.66
C TRP A 279 -2.96 -21.05 6.77
N TYR A 280 -1.63 -20.99 6.66
CA TYR A 280 -0.84 -21.86 5.79
C TYR A 280 0.33 -22.47 6.55
N ASP A 281 0.43 -23.79 6.54
CA ASP A 281 1.40 -24.54 7.35
C ASP A 281 2.79 -24.62 6.72
N GLU A 282 2.88 -24.53 5.40
CA GLU A 282 4.13 -24.72 4.66
C GLU A 282 4.74 -23.40 4.20
N SER A 283 6.07 -23.35 4.15
CA SER A 283 6.81 -22.15 3.75
C SER A 283 6.54 -21.70 2.30
N TRP A 284 6.06 -22.58 1.46
CA TRP A 284 5.73 -22.30 0.06
C TRP A 284 4.32 -21.74 -0.13
N ASP A 285 3.48 -21.93 0.86
CA ASP A 285 2.10 -21.48 0.89
C ASP A 285 1.96 -20.24 1.79
N TRP A 286 2.97 -19.39 1.78
CA TRP A 286 3.08 -18.26 2.69
C TRP A 286 1.85 -17.36 2.67
N ALA A 287 1.52 -16.84 3.83
CA ALA A 287 0.65 -15.69 3.98
C ALA A 287 1.35 -14.41 3.47
N LYS A 288 1.58 -14.36 2.17
CA LYS A 288 2.31 -13.29 1.48
C LYS A 288 1.47 -12.02 1.51
N ALA A 289 1.96 -11.00 2.22
CA ALA A 289 1.14 -9.86 2.64
C ALA A 289 0.59 -9.04 1.45
N TYR A 290 1.48 -8.65 0.55
CA TYR A 290 1.10 -7.82 -0.60
C TYR A 290 0.15 -8.54 -1.56
N GLU A 291 0.44 -9.78 -1.91
CA GLU A 291 -0.36 -10.58 -2.84
C GLU A 291 -1.72 -10.92 -2.27
N MET A 292 -1.80 -11.28 -0.99
CA MET A 292 -3.06 -11.56 -0.31
C MET A 292 -3.94 -10.31 -0.25
N MET A 293 -3.40 -9.16 0.16
CA MET A 293 -4.17 -7.91 0.17
C MET A 293 -4.59 -7.47 -1.24
N SER A 294 -3.81 -7.81 -2.29
CA SER A 294 -4.24 -7.62 -3.68
C SER A 294 -5.48 -8.46 -4.03
N CYS A 295 -5.58 -9.67 -3.50
CA CYS A 295 -6.80 -10.49 -3.64
C CYS A 295 -7.97 -9.88 -2.87
N CYS A 296 -7.73 -9.37 -1.66
CA CYS A 296 -8.76 -8.68 -0.87
C CYS A 296 -9.33 -7.44 -1.58
N ASP A 297 -8.47 -6.63 -2.24
CA ASP A 297 -8.92 -5.53 -3.11
C ASP A 297 -9.87 -6.01 -4.22
N GLY A 298 -9.55 -7.17 -4.81
CA GLY A 298 -10.40 -7.80 -5.83
C GLY A 298 -11.74 -8.28 -5.28
N LEU A 299 -11.74 -8.86 -4.08
CA LEU A 299 -12.96 -9.31 -3.40
C LEU A 299 -13.88 -8.14 -3.03
N LEU A 300 -13.35 -7.00 -2.61
CA LEU A 300 -14.17 -5.80 -2.36
C LEU A 300 -14.75 -5.23 -3.66
N GLU A 301 -14.02 -5.30 -4.78
CA GLU A 301 -14.57 -4.93 -6.09
C GLU A 301 -15.65 -5.91 -6.55
N TYR A 302 -15.49 -7.21 -6.28
CA TYR A 302 -16.50 -8.22 -6.54
C TYR A 302 -17.79 -7.95 -5.73
N TYR A 303 -17.67 -7.59 -4.45
CA TYR A 303 -18.81 -7.15 -3.64
C TYR A 303 -19.55 -5.97 -4.27
N ARG A 304 -18.83 -4.93 -4.73
CA ARG A 304 -19.44 -3.76 -5.38
C ARG A 304 -20.25 -4.12 -6.62
N ILE A 305 -19.85 -5.15 -7.35
CA ILE A 305 -20.52 -5.59 -8.57
C ILE A 305 -21.69 -6.54 -8.27
N THR A 306 -21.53 -7.43 -7.30
CA THR A 306 -22.51 -8.52 -7.07
C THR A 306 -23.45 -8.26 -5.90
N GLY A 307 -23.07 -7.42 -4.94
CA GLY A 307 -23.79 -7.21 -3.68
C GLY A 307 -23.72 -8.39 -2.72
N GLU A 308 -22.75 -9.28 -2.88
CA GLU A 308 -22.65 -10.48 -2.04
C GLU A 308 -22.10 -10.16 -0.66
N GLU A 309 -22.98 -9.98 0.32
CA GLU A 309 -22.66 -9.55 1.70
C GLU A 309 -21.67 -10.48 2.43
N SER A 310 -21.68 -11.79 2.10
CA SER A 310 -20.74 -12.73 2.71
C SER A 310 -19.28 -12.39 2.37
N VAL A 311 -19.02 -11.84 1.18
CA VAL A 311 -17.71 -11.40 0.74
C VAL A 311 -17.27 -10.14 1.50
N LEU A 312 -18.17 -9.16 1.66
CA LEU A 312 -17.88 -7.97 2.47
C LEU A 312 -17.59 -8.34 3.92
N GLU A 313 -18.40 -9.22 4.51
CA GLU A 313 -18.19 -9.66 5.89
C GLU A 313 -16.84 -10.40 6.05
N ALA A 314 -16.48 -11.26 5.09
CA ALA A 314 -15.16 -11.91 5.08
C ALA A 314 -14.03 -10.87 5.06
N MET A 315 -14.11 -9.85 4.19
CA MET A 315 -13.08 -8.81 4.10
C MET A 315 -12.99 -7.92 5.35
N LYS A 316 -14.11 -7.64 6.01
CA LYS A 316 -14.13 -6.96 7.32
C LYS A 316 -13.44 -7.79 8.40
N ARG A 317 -13.61 -9.11 8.37
CA ARG A 317 -12.94 -10.05 9.30
C ARG A 317 -11.44 -10.13 9.02
N VAL A 318 -11.04 -10.26 7.75
CA VAL A 318 -9.62 -10.22 7.35
C VAL A 318 -8.97 -8.93 7.86
N GLN A 319 -9.59 -7.79 7.64
CA GLN A 319 -9.05 -6.51 8.12
C GLN A 319 -8.92 -6.49 9.65
N ALA A 320 -9.90 -7.01 10.38
CA ALA A 320 -9.86 -7.05 11.84
C ALA A 320 -8.74 -7.99 12.36
N LEU A 321 -8.56 -9.15 11.73
CA LEU A 321 -7.48 -10.09 12.06
C LEU A 321 -6.10 -9.47 11.77
N LEU A 322 -5.94 -8.80 10.62
CA LEU A 322 -4.70 -8.10 10.30
C LEU A 322 -4.43 -6.95 11.27
N ALA A 323 -5.44 -6.16 11.60
CA ALA A 323 -5.30 -5.07 12.57
C ALA A 323 -4.89 -5.57 13.96
N GLN A 324 -5.40 -6.73 14.36
CA GLN A 324 -5.13 -7.32 15.68
C GLN A 324 -3.79 -8.03 15.76
N HIS A 325 -3.42 -8.81 14.75
CA HIS A 325 -2.30 -9.74 14.80
C HIS A 325 -1.08 -9.30 13.98
N GLU A 326 -1.27 -8.44 12.98
CA GLU A 326 -0.22 -8.07 12.03
C GLU A 326 0.19 -6.60 12.07
N THR A 327 -0.52 -5.74 12.82
CA THR A 327 -0.10 -4.34 12.94
C THR A 327 1.27 -4.27 13.62
N ASN A 328 2.28 -3.92 12.85
CA ASN A 328 3.65 -3.77 13.31
C ASN A 328 3.88 -2.40 14.02
N PRO A 329 5.04 -2.16 14.64
CA PRO A 329 5.33 -0.91 15.34
C PRO A 329 5.27 0.36 14.48
N LEU A 330 5.22 0.20 13.15
CA LEU A 330 5.18 1.31 12.18
C LEU A 330 3.76 1.58 11.67
N PHE A 331 2.76 0.92 12.28
CA PHE A 331 1.34 0.98 11.91
C PHE A 331 1.01 0.50 10.48
N SER A 332 1.93 -0.22 9.85
CA SER A 332 1.66 -1.09 8.72
C SER A 332 1.32 -2.49 9.22
N VAL A 333 1.13 -3.43 8.30
CA VAL A 333 0.88 -4.83 8.62
C VAL A 333 2.00 -5.72 8.10
N GLY A 334 2.16 -6.89 8.72
CA GLY A 334 3.14 -7.88 8.32
C GLY A 334 4.57 -7.57 8.73
N TYR A 335 5.44 -8.51 8.44
CA TYR A 335 6.87 -8.44 8.63
C TYR A 335 7.57 -8.78 7.31
N ASN A 336 8.26 -7.80 6.71
CA ASN A 336 9.02 -7.96 5.48
C ASN A 336 8.26 -8.74 4.39
N ASP A 337 7.07 -8.24 4.03
CA ASP A 337 6.22 -8.79 2.97
C ASP A 337 5.48 -10.11 3.33
N GLN A 338 5.37 -10.44 4.63
CA GLN A 338 4.66 -11.63 5.08
C GLN A 338 3.84 -11.37 6.34
N PHE A 339 2.74 -12.09 6.49
CA PHE A 339 2.01 -12.14 7.76
C PHE A 339 2.69 -13.16 8.67
N ALA A 340 3.18 -12.69 9.81
CA ALA A 340 4.01 -13.44 10.73
C ALA A 340 3.70 -13.13 12.20
N ASN A 341 2.46 -12.76 12.52
CA ASN A 341 2.05 -12.27 13.82
C ASN A 341 2.86 -11.03 14.28
N ALA A 342 3.12 -10.10 13.34
CA ALA A 342 4.01 -8.95 13.52
C ALA A 342 3.63 -8.07 14.73
N ALA A 343 2.38 -8.07 15.16
CA ALA A 343 1.92 -7.35 16.34
C ALA A 343 2.56 -7.84 17.65
N ARG A 344 3.15 -9.03 17.67
CA ARG A 344 3.79 -9.60 18.86
C ARG A 344 5.27 -9.25 18.99
N HIS A 345 5.89 -8.69 17.94
CA HIS A 345 7.33 -8.50 17.86
C HIS A 345 7.74 -7.04 18.02
N LEU A 346 8.81 -6.80 18.77
CA LEU A 346 9.43 -5.48 18.89
C LEU A 346 10.13 -5.07 17.59
N ASN A 347 10.77 -6.02 16.88
CA ASN A 347 11.38 -5.71 15.60
C ASN A 347 10.31 -5.45 14.55
N GLY A 348 10.20 -4.21 14.11
CA GLY A 348 9.31 -3.81 13.02
C GLY A 348 10.11 -3.64 11.74
N VAL A 349 9.82 -4.46 10.74
CA VAL A 349 10.29 -4.28 9.36
C VAL A 349 9.08 -4.42 8.45
N THR A 350 8.75 -3.37 7.71
CA THR A 350 7.66 -3.42 6.74
C THR A 350 8.17 -3.13 5.33
N GLU A 351 7.73 -3.91 4.37
CA GLU A 351 7.90 -3.55 2.97
C GLU A 351 6.95 -2.39 2.64
N PRO A 352 7.41 -1.30 1.97
CA PRO A 352 6.51 -0.22 1.57
C PRO A 352 5.30 -0.68 0.75
N CYS A 353 5.42 -1.77 -0.01
CA CYS A 353 4.28 -2.35 -0.74
C CYS A 353 3.16 -2.82 0.21
N ASP A 354 3.51 -3.36 1.38
CA ASP A 354 2.52 -3.78 2.39
C ASP A 354 1.77 -2.58 2.96
N ALA A 355 2.50 -1.50 3.28
CA ALA A 355 1.90 -0.24 3.74
C ALA A 355 0.95 0.35 2.68
N ILE A 356 1.34 0.31 1.40
CA ILE A 356 0.53 0.77 0.27
C ILE A 356 -0.78 -0.02 0.17
N HIS A 357 -0.71 -1.36 0.22
CA HIS A 357 -1.92 -2.18 0.15
C HIS A 357 -2.76 -2.11 1.41
N TRP A 358 -2.15 -1.99 2.59
CA TRP A 358 -2.90 -1.77 3.81
C TRP A 358 -3.71 -0.46 3.76
N ILE A 359 -3.11 0.63 3.24
CA ILE A 359 -3.82 1.89 3.00
C ILE A 359 -4.98 1.68 2.03
N ARG A 360 -4.77 1.00 0.90
CA ARG A 360 -5.80 0.77 -0.12
C ARG A 360 -6.94 -0.12 0.37
N PHE A 361 -6.61 -1.20 1.04
CA PHE A 361 -7.61 -2.13 1.60
C PHE A 361 -8.51 -1.42 2.62
N ASN A 362 -7.92 -0.61 3.49
CA ASN A 362 -8.70 0.22 4.42
C ASN A 362 -9.47 1.33 3.72
N LEU A 363 -8.96 1.90 2.61
CA LEU A 363 -9.68 2.90 1.82
C LEU A 363 -10.94 2.31 1.17
N ASP A 364 -10.84 1.14 0.55
CA ASP A 364 -12.00 0.44 -0.02
C ASP A 364 -13.07 0.16 1.06
N LEU A 365 -12.66 -0.35 2.23
CA LEU A 365 -13.57 -0.55 3.37
C LEU A 365 -14.15 0.75 3.93
N PHE A 366 -13.35 1.82 3.99
CA PHE A 366 -13.82 3.14 4.40
C PHE A 366 -14.91 3.68 3.47
N GLN A 367 -14.70 3.58 2.17
CA GLN A 367 -15.68 4.03 1.17
C GLN A 367 -16.98 3.23 1.26
N ILE A 368 -16.89 1.90 1.36
CA ILE A 368 -18.05 1.02 1.44
C ILE A 368 -18.85 1.24 2.73
N THR A 369 -18.17 1.41 3.88
CA THR A 369 -18.84 1.38 5.20
C THR A 369 -19.00 2.75 5.86
N GLY A 370 -18.11 3.70 5.58
CA GLY A 370 -18.03 4.99 6.28
C GLY A 370 -17.49 4.91 7.71
N GLU A 371 -16.90 3.79 8.14
CA GLU A 371 -16.38 3.61 9.49
C GLU A 371 -15.03 4.29 9.67
N THR A 372 -14.90 5.11 10.72
CA THR A 372 -13.69 5.93 10.99
C THR A 372 -12.43 5.12 11.29
N LYS A 373 -12.57 3.90 11.80
CA LYS A 373 -11.44 3.01 12.14
C LYS A 373 -10.53 2.72 10.94
N TYR A 374 -11.11 2.65 9.73
CA TYR A 374 -10.34 2.45 8.51
C TYR A 374 -9.53 3.69 8.13
N ALA A 375 -10.11 4.89 8.29
CA ALA A 375 -9.37 6.13 8.08
C ALA A 375 -8.27 6.34 9.15
N ASP A 376 -8.48 5.88 10.39
CA ASP A 376 -7.46 5.86 11.45
C ASP A 376 -6.27 4.97 11.05
N ALA A 377 -6.54 3.76 10.52
CA ALA A 377 -5.50 2.84 10.04
C ALA A 377 -4.69 3.45 8.87
N ILE A 378 -5.38 4.09 7.93
CA ILE A 378 -4.74 4.78 6.80
C ILE A 378 -3.83 5.90 7.29
N GLU A 379 -4.34 6.77 8.17
CA GLU A 379 -3.59 7.92 8.69
C GLU A 379 -2.30 7.48 9.40
N LEU A 380 -2.38 6.49 10.28
CA LEU A 380 -1.24 5.97 11.02
C LEU A 380 -0.20 5.31 10.08
N ALA A 381 -0.64 4.50 9.13
CA ALA A 381 0.25 3.88 8.15
C ALA A 381 0.90 4.92 7.23
N PHE A 382 0.14 5.92 6.79
CA PHE A 382 0.62 6.98 5.90
C PHE A 382 1.72 7.82 6.56
N TYR A 383 1.44 8.35 7.75
CA TYR A 383 2.40 9.24 8.43
C TYR A 383 3.63 8.53 8.98
N ASN A 384 3.64 7.21 9.07
CA ASN A 384 4.78 6.44 9.56
C ASN A 384 5.39 5.56 8.47
N ALA A 385 4.88 4.36 8.24
CA ALA A 385 5.47 3.39 7.32
C ALA A 385 5.59 3.89 5.87
N TYR A 386 4.55 4.55 5.33
CA TYR A 386 4.55 4.99 3.94
C TYR A 386 5.50 6.17 3.71
N LEU A 387 5.42 7.25 4.51
CA LEU A 387 6.30 8.41 4.35
C LEU A 387 7.77 8.08 4.64
N ALA A 388 8.05 7.16 5.56
CA ALA A 388 9.40 6.66 5.82
C ALA A 388 9.94 5.80 4.65
N GLY A 389 9.04 5.20 3.86
CA GLY A 389 9.40 4.47 2.65
C GLY A 389 9.90 5.35 1.50
N ILE A 390 9.74 6.67 1.56
CA ILE A 390 10.12 7.63 0.52
C ILE A 390 11.40 8.34 0.96
N PHE A 391 12.48 8.27 0.16
CA PHE A 391 13.69 9.04 0.47
C PHE A 391 13.46 10.53 0.27
N ARG A 392 14.21 11.33 1.02
CA ARG A 392 14.07 12.78 1.12
C ARG A 392 14.06 13.50 -0.23
N ASP A 393 14.91 13.05 -1.16
CA ASP A 393 15.03 13.62 -2.49
C ASP A 393 13.97 13.10 -3.48
N GLY A 394 13.20 12.08 -3.11
CA GLY A 394 12.17 11.47 -3.95
C GLY A 394 12.70 10.63 -5.12
N THR A 395 14.02 10.43 -5.22
CA THR A 395 14.60 9.67 -6.35
C THR A 395 14.44 8.17 -6.16
N TRP A 396 14.39 7.71 -4.89
CA TRP A 396 14.30 6.31 -4.52
C TRP A 396 13.45 6.11 -3.26
N GLY A 397 13.38 4.89 -2.78
CA GLY A 397 12.68 4.51 -1.56
C GLY A 397 13.29 3.31 -0.86
N ALA A 398 12.87 3.08 0.36
CA ALA A 398 13.28 1.92 1.13
C ALA A 398 12.75 0.63 0.50
N ARG A 399 13.50 -0.48 0.65
CA ARG A 399 13.02 -1.85 0.45
C ARG A 399 12.33 -2.37 1.72
N GLY A 400 12.83 -1.98 2.88
CA GLY A 400 12.27 -2.29 4.18
C GLY A 400 12.40 -1.08 5.11
N VAL A 401 11.26 -0.59 5.59
CA VAL A 401 11.19 0.45 6.62
C VAL A 401 11.33 -0.24 7.97
N ARG A 402 12.25 0.22 8.81
CA ARG A 402 12.62 -0.42 10.07
C ARG A 402 12.24 0.42 11.28
N SER A 403 11.87 -0.22 12.38
CA SER A 403 11.61 0.44 13.67
C SER A 403 12.88 0.96 14.36
N HIS A 404 14.01 0.34 14.07
CA HIS A 404 15.34 0.71 14.59
C HIS A 404 16.41 0.18 13.64
N ALA A 405 17.39 0.96 13.32
CA ALA A 405 18.51 0.56 12.47
C ALA A 405 19.56 1.69 12.37
N TYR A 406 20.60 1.44 11.56
CA TYR A 406 21.51 2.46 11.07
C TYR A 406 20.89 3.29 9.92
N HIS A 407 20.07 2.66 9.10
CA HIS A 407 19.22 3.27 8.07
C HIS A 407 18.14 2.28 7.64
N HIS A 408 17.11 2.73 6.93
CA HIS A 408 16.16 1.83 6.27
C HIS A 408 16.86 0.98 5.22
N THR A 409 16.34 -0.22 4.97
CA THR A 409 16.95 -1.14 3.97
C THR A 409 16.84 -0.53 2.57
N VAL A 410 17.97 -0.47 1.88
CA VAL A 410 18.07 0.04 0.51
C VAL A 410 18.38 -1.10 -0.45
N ARG A 411 17.80 -1.04 -1.64
CA ARG A 411 18.17 -1.85 -2.79
C ARG A 411 18.34 -0.96 -4.00
N THR A 412 19.45 -1.09 -4.69
CA THR A 412 19.79 -0.26 -5.86
C THR A 412 19.06 -0.67 -7.14
N GLY A 413 18.30 -1.77 -7.10
CA GLY A 413 17.54 -2.30 -8.23
C GLY A 413 17.00 -3.69 -7.94
N GLN A 414 16.17 -4.22 -8.81
CA GLN A 414 15.50 -5.52 -8.62
C GLN A 414 15.38 -6.26 -9.95
N SER A 415 15.47 -7.60 -9.92
CA SER A 415 15.32 -8.47 -11.10
C SER A 415 16.26 -8.12 -12.25
N GLY A 416 17.50 -7.72 -11.95
CA GLY A 416 18.49 -7.33 -12.96
C GLY A 416 18.32 -5.93 -13.54
N MET A 417 17.28 -5.18 -13.12
CA MET A 417 17.01 -3.81 -13.57
C MET A 417 17.53 -2.79 -12.54
N LYS A 418 18.30 -1.81 -13.00
CA LYS A 418 19.00 -0.86 -12.14
C LYS A 418 18.07 0.17 -11.50
N HIS A 419 17.07 0.64 -12.24
CA HIS A 419 16.19 1.74 -11.82
C HIS A 419 14.78 1.26 -11.44
N GLN A 420 14.59 -0.05 -11.32
CA GLN A 420 13.31 -0.66 -11.00
C GLN A 420 13.31 -1.29 -9.62
N HIS A 421 12.24 -1.06 -8.89
CA HIS A 421 11.94 -1.75 -7.64
C HIS A 421 10.42 -1.77 -7.41
N CYS A 422 9.87 -2.90 -6.99
CA CYS A 422 8.43 -3.05 -6.78
C CYS A 422 7.84 -1.96 -5.90
N CYS A 423 8.48 -1.65 -4.76
CA CYS A 423 8.02 -0.63 -3.82
C CYS A 423 8.06 0.76 -4.43
N VAL A 424 9.20 1.16 -4.99
CA VAL A 424 9.41 2.53 -5.51
C VAL A 424 8.45 2.86 -6.65
N ASN A 425 8.19 1.89 -7.55
CA ASN A 425 7.26 2.08 -8.66
C ASN A 425 5.80 2.15 -8.20
N ASN A 426 5.53 1.63 -7.00
CA ASN A 426 4.20 1.54 -6.42
C ASN A 426 3.85 2.73 -5.51
N LEU A 427 4.85 3.38 -4.91
CA LEU A 427 4.66 4.50 -3.98
C LEU A 427 3.78 5.63 -4.54
N PRO A 428 3.97 6.15 -5.79
CA PRO A 428 3.27 7.36 -6.21
C PRO A 428 1.75 7.21 -6.26
N ARG A 429 1.21 6.03 -6.60
CA ARG A 429 -0.26 5.86 -6.72
C ARG A 429 -1.01 6.09 -5.42
N THR A 430 -0.37 5.82 -4.25
CA THR A 430 -0.97 5.97 -2.93
C THR A 430 -1.20 7.42 -2.54
N ILE A 431 -0.49 8.36 -3.18
CA ILE A 431 -0.74 9.80 -2.99
C ILE A 431 -2.20 10.13 -3.28
N ALA A 432 -2.74 9.60 -4.39
CA ALA A 432 -4.12 9.81 -4.77
C ALA A 432 -5.10 9.06 -3.84
N ASP A 433 -4.71 7.87 -3.33
CA ASP A 433 -5.51 7.15 -2.34
C ASP A 433 -5.70 7.98 -1.07
N VAL A 434 -4.63 8.58 -0.53
CA VAL A 434 -4.71 9.42 0.67
C VAL A 434 -5.39 10.76 0.39
N ALA A 435 -5.14 11.38 -0.76
CA ALA A 435 -5.82 12.61 -1.16
C ALA A 435 -7.35 12.43 -1.24
N SER A 436 -7.82 11.25 -1.62
CA SER A 436 -9.26 10.95 -1.68
C SER A 436 -9.97 10.97 -0.32
N LEU A 437 -9.22 10.85 0.79
CA LEU A 437 -9.75 10.96 2.15
C LEU A 437 -10.02 12.41 2.59
N VAL A 438 -9.47 13.41 1.89
CA VAL A 438 -9.66 14.82 2.26
C VAL A 438 -11.14 15.16 2.28
N ALA A 439 -11.91 14.67 1.29
CA ALA A 439 -13.33 14.91 1.22
C ALA A 439 -14.09 13.73 0.59
N ALA A 440 -15.29 13.47 1.10
CA ALA A 440 -16.24 12.52 0.53
C ALA A 440 -17.68 13.03 0.74
N ASN A 441 -18.62 12.59 -0.07
CA ASN A 441 -20.05 12.84 0.11
C ASN A 441 -20.80 11.51 0.25
N ASP A 442 -21.84 11.48 1.11
CA ASP A 442 -22.83 10.41 1.08
C ASP A 442 -23.95 10.68 0.06
N SER A 443 -24.87 9.74 -0.10
CA SER A 443 -26.04 9.85 -0.99
C SER A 443 -26.99 11.01 -0.63
N ASN A 444 -26.92 11.51 0.61
CA ASN A 444 -27.73 12.64 1.08
C ASN A 444 -27.03 13.99 0.91
N GLY A 445 -25.84 14.03 0.29
CA GLY A 445 -25.05 15.25 0.11
C GLY A 445 -24.34 15.74 1.38
N THR A 446 -24.28 14.92 2.44
CA THR A 446 -23.46 15.23 3.62
C THR A 446 -21.99 15.19 3.24
N LEU A 447 -21.25 16.24 3.55
CA LEU A 447 -19.81 16.32 3.35
C LEU A 447 -19.08 15.64 4.52
N TYR A 448 -18.10 14.81 4.20
CA TYR A 448 -17.22 14.14 5.18
C TYR A 448 -15.78 14.61 4.97
N VAL A 449 -15.11 15.01 6.04
CA VAL A 449 -13.69 15.39 6.07
C VAL A 449 -12.96 14.38 6.97
N ALA A 450 -12.15 13.52 6.38
CA ALA A 450 -11.53 12.40 7.09
C ALA A 450 -10.01 12.51 7.26
N PHE A 451 -9.33 13.38 6.49
CA PHE A 451 -7.88 13.59 6.54
C PHE A 451 -7.54 15.05 6.76
N TYR A 452 -6.54 15.33 7.60
CA TYR A 452 -6.24 16.68 8.09
C TYR A 452 -4.90 17.26 7.64
N GLY A 453 -4.14 16.57 6.80
CA GLY A 453 -2.94 17.15 6.18
C GLY A 453 -3.29 18.38 5.36
N ASP A 454 -2.38 19.35 5.32
CA ASP A 454 -2.56 20.57 4.53
C ASP A 454 -2.94 20.21 3.10
N SER A 455 -4.09 20.70 2.63
CA SER A 455 -4.68 20.27 1.36
C SER A 455 -5.78 21.19 0.88
N THR A 456 -6.14 21.00 -0.39
CA THR A 456 -7.36 21.55 -0.98
C THR A 456 -8.16 20.43 -1.62
N ALA A 457 -9.48 20.54 -1.66
CA ALA A 457 -10.36 19.62 -2.37
C ALA A 457 -11.61 20.33 -2.92
N GLU A 458 -12.17 19.75 -3.99
CA GLU A 458 -13.45 20.16 -4.57
C GLU A 458 -14.32 18.92 -4.77
N ILE A 459 -15.54 18.94 -4.23
CA ILE A 459 -16.49 17.84 -4.34
C ILE A 459 -17.93 18.34 -4.28
N GLY A 460 -18.77 17.95 -5.22
CA GLY A 460 -20.21 18.27 -5.22
C GLY A 460 -20.53 19.78 -5.19
N GLY A 461 -19.63 20.63 -5.69
CA GLY A 461 -19.73 22.09 -5.65
C GLY A 461 -19.14 22.73 -4.39
N ASP A 462 -18.83 21.95 -3.35
CA ASP A 462 -18.15 22.42 -2.14
C ASP A 462 -16.63 22.50 -2.36
N ARG A 463 -15.98 23.52 -1.80
CA ARG A 463 -14.53 23.68 -1.80
C ARG A 463 -13.99 23.64 -0.38
N ILE A 464 -12.93 22.87 -0.19
CA ILE A 464 -12.33 22.66 1.12
C ILE A 464 -10.86 23.07 1.07
N ARG A 465 -10.40 23.75 2.12
CA ARG A 465 -8.99 24.02 2.37
C ARG A 465 -8.65 23.65 3.80
N ILE A 466 -7.65 22.79 3.98
CA ILE A 466 -7.14 22.38 5.27
C ILE A 466 -5.76 22.99 5.45
N SER A 467 -5.50 23.54 6.63
CA SER A 467 -4.23 24.19 6.99
C SER A 467 -3.93 24.05 8.48
N GLY A 468 -2.65 24.16 8.85
CA GLY A 468 -2.19 24.03 10.22
C GLY A 468 -0.92 23.22 10.36
N ASN A 469 -0.32 22.82 9.23
CA ASN A 469 0.89 21.98 9.17
C ASN A 469 0.72 20.65 9.94
N TYR A 470 -0.49 20.09 9.90
CA TYR A 470 -0.78 18.79 10.52
C TYR A 470 0.01 17.67 9.81
N PRO A 471 0.60 16.72 10.54
CA PRO A 471 0.53 16.47 11.98
C PRO A 471 1.66 17.14 12.79
N TYR A 472 2.42 18.03 12.21
CA TYR A 472 3.57 18.70 12.86
C TYR A 472 3.13 19.93 13.69
N GLY A 473 2.05 20.59 13.29
CA GLY A 473 1.41 21.69 14.04
C GLY A 473 0.49 21.21 15.17
N ASP A 474 0.00 22.14 15.97
CA ASP A 474 -0.84 21.87 17.15
C ASP A 474 -2.34 22.07 16.87
N SER A 475 -2.71 22.67 15.74
CA SER A 475 -4.10 22.98 15.38
C SER A 475 -4.39 22.68 13.93
N VAL A 476 -5.63 22.31 13.65
CA VAL A 476 -6.14 22.08 12.30
C VAL A 476 -7.26 23.09 12.03
N LYS A 477 -7.16 23.80 10.92
CA LYS A 477 -8.21 24.71 10.42
C LYS A 477 -8.75 24.16 9.11
N VAL A 478 -10.07 23.95 9.07
CA VAL A 478 -10.78 23.50 7.89
C VAL A 478 -11.68 24.63 7.42
N THR A 479 -11.33 25.27 6.31
CA THR A 479 -12.14 26.29 5.64
C THR A 479 -12.96 25.60 4.55
N ILE A 480 -14.27 25.75 4.61
CA ILE A 480 -15.21 25.14 3.68
C ILE A 480 -16.07 26.25 3.06
N VAL A 481 -16.13 26.26 1.74
CA VAL A 481 -17.08 27.08 0.99
C VAL A 481 -18.20 26.16 0.52
N LYS A 482 -19.34 26.24 1.19
CA LYS A 482 -20.54 25.46 0.85
C LYS A 482 -21.30 26.13 -0.29
N ASP A 483 -21.64 25.36 -1.32
CA ASP A 483 -22.54 25.83 -2.38
C ASP A 483 -23.98 25.96 -1.89
N CYS A 484 -24.40 25.06 -0.99
CA CYS A 484 -25.69 25.08 -0.31
C CYS A 484 -25.50 24.79 1.19
N PRO A 485 -26.43 25.27 2.07
CA PRO A 485 -26.40 24.88 3.48
C PRO A 485 -26.46 23.36 3.63
N GLY A 486 -25.77 22.80 4.61
CA GLY A 486 -25.80 21.35 4.81
C GLY A 486 -24.90 20.86 5.94
N LYS A 487 -24.98 19.55 6.19
CA LYS A 487 -24.20 18.88 7.22
C LYS A 487 -22.79 18.59 6.75
N VAL A 488 -21.85 18.81 7.65
CA VAL A 488 -20.45 18.41 7.49
C VAL A 488 -20.06 17.52 8.67
N LYS A 489 -19.42 16.42 8.37
CA LYS A 489 -18.91 15.47 9.35
C LYS A 489 -17.39 15.48 9.34
N PHE A 490 -16.82 15.69 10.51
CA PHE A 490 -15.38 15.71 10.75
C PHE A 490 -14.99 14.44 11.50
N ARG A 491 -14.02 13.67 10.99
CA ARG A 491 -13.49 12.51 11.69
C ARG A 491 -12.75 12.97 12.95
N ILE A 492 -13.06 12.40 14.09
CA ILE A 492 -12.26 12.55 15.31
C ILE A 492 -11.48 11.26 15.50
N PRO A 493 -10.15 11.26 15.30
CA PRO A 493 -9.34 10.05 15.40
C PRO A 493 -9.45 9.36 16.75
N ALA A 494 -9.43 8.04 16.79
CA ALA A 494 -9.51 7.27 18.03
C ALA A 494 -8.33 7.56 18.98
N TRP A 495 -7.18 7.96 18.46
CA TRP A 495 -6.01 8.35 19.25
C TRP A 495 -6.15 9.71 19.97
N SER A 496 -7.07 10.58 19.56
CA SER A 496 -7.32 11.90 20.17
C SER A 496 -8.06 11.77 21.51
N ARG A 497 -7.32 11.39 22.57
CA ARG A 497 -7.86 10.92 23.87
C ARG A 497 -8.68 11.95 24.62
N SER A 498 -8.43 13.25 24.45
CA SER A 498 -9.18 14.32 25.13
C SER A 498 -10.49 14.65 24.43
N SER A 499 -10.73 14.16 23.22
CA SER A 499 -11.97 14.43 22.50
C SER A 499 -13.08 13.47 22.93
N PRO A 500 -14.28 13.97 23.30
CA PRO A 500 -15.42 13.12 23.64
C PRO A 500 -15.91 12.27 22.46
N ASP A 501 -15.74 12.78 21.23
CA ASP A 501 -16.19 12.14 19.99
C ASP A 501 -15.10 11.26 19.33
N ARG A 502 -14.05 10.88 20.07
CA ARG A 502 -12.94 10.09 19.51
C ARG A 502 -13.43 8.78 18.88
N GLY A 503 -12.87 8.46 17.73
CA GLY A 503 -13.24 7.27 16.96
C GLY A 503 -14.57 7.38 16.22
N THR A 504 -15.17 8.58 16.16
CA THR A 504 -16.46 8.82 15.52
C THR A 504 -16.45 10.05 14.62
N TRP A 505 -17.61 10.42 14.16
CA TRP A 505 -17.86 11.61 13.35
C TRP A 505 -18.50 12.74 14.18
N ARG A 506 -17.85 13.89 14.26
CA ARG A 506 -18.46 15.13 14.76
C ARG A 506 -19.26 15.80 13.63
N THR A 507 -20.55 16.04 13.86
CA THR A 507 -21.43 16.65 12.86
C THR A 507 -21.65 18.12 13.18
N ILE A 508 -21.54 18.99 12.18
CA ILE A 508 -21.80 20.43 12.27
C ILE A 508 -22.68 20.82 11.07
N ASP A 509 -23.72 21.63 11.31
CA ASP A 509 -24.51 22.24 10.25
C ASP A 509 -23.81 23.54 9.81
N LEU A 510 -23.49 23.66 8.54
CA LEU A 510 -22.85 24.84 7.98
C LEU A 510 -23.81 25.61 7.04
N PRO A 511 -23.81 26.94 7.09
CA PRO A 511 -24.56 27.77 6.15
C PRO A 511 -23.92 27.72 4.75
N LYS A 512 -24.63 28.25 3.75
CA LYS A 512 -24.04 28.58 2.44
C LYS A 512 -22.94 29.62 2.61
N GLY A 513 -21.86 29.50 1.84
CA GLY A 513 -20.73 30.41 1.85
C GLY A 513 -19.53 29.86 2.63
N GLU A 514 -18.60 30.72 2.96
CA GLU A 514 -17.34 30.36 3.60
C GLU A 514 -17.48 30.24 5.13
N THR A 515 -17.04 29.13 5.68
CA THR A 515 -16.95 28.90 7.13
C THR A 515 -15.62 28.25 7.45
N THR A 516 -14.95 28.70 8.50
CA THR A 516 -13.74 28.06 9.03
C THR A 516 -14.07 27.38 10.36
N VAL A 517 -13.76 26.09 10.43
CA VAL A 517 -13.91 25.25 11.62
C VAL A 517 -12.53 24.86 12.14
N SER A 518 -12.28 25.06 13.44
CA SER A 518 -11.10 24.54 14.11
C SER A 518 -11.39 23.15 14.64
N ILE A 519 -10.50 22.20 14.34
CA ILE A 519 -10.58 20.84 14.84
C ILE A 519 -9.49 20.65 15.89
N ASP A 520 -9.92 20.57 17.14
CA ASP A 520 -9.04 20.37 18.28
C ASP A 520 -8.75 18.89 18.47
N LEU A 521 -7.49 18.50 18.24
CA LEU A 521 -6.99 17.15 18.40
C LEU A 521 -5.97 17.10 19.54
N ASP A 522 -5.92 15.97 20.24
CA ASP A 522 -4.97 15.79 21.34
C ASP A 522 -3.56 15.46 20.81
N MET A 523 -2.81 16.49 20.50
CA MET A 523 -1.44 16.38 19.97
C MET A 523 -0.38 16.19 21.06
N ARG A 524 -0.76 16.07 22.33
CA ARG A 524 0.20 15.80 23.42
C ARG A 524 0.89 14.45 23.23
N PRO A 525 2.17 14.32 23.64
CA PRO A 525 2.85 13.03 23.56
C PRO A 525 2.12 11.99 24.41
N ARG A 526 2.00 10.78 23.87
CA ARG A 526 1.40 9.65 24.55
C ARG A 526 2.26 8.42 24.44
N LEU A 527 2.34 7.70 25.56
CA LEU A 527 2.93 6.39 25.61
C LEU A 527 1.96 5.37 25.00
N VAL A 528 2.46 4.57 24.08
CA VAL A 528 1.83 3.35 23.63
C VAL A 528 2.56 2.20 24.31
N ASP A 529 1.89 1.60 25.28
CA ASP A 529 2.45 0.47 26.03
C ASP A 529 2.51 -0.73 25.08
N SER A 530 3.73 -1.08 24.68
CA SER A 530 3.97 -2.19 23.78
C SER A 530 3.86 -3.49 24.57
N ARG A 531 2.83 -4.29 24.29
CA ARG A 531 2.75 -5.68 24.76
C ARG A 531 3.63 -6.63 23.95
N ARG A 532 4.54 -6.08 23.14
CA ARG A 532 5.40 -6.83 22.25
C ARG A 532 6.51 -7.49 23.06
N SER A 533 6.79 -8.73 22.73
CA SER A 533 7.92 -9.46 23.29
C SER A 533 9.19 -9.15 22.53
N PRO A 534 10.37 -9.22 23.17
CA PRO A 534 11.63 -9.23 22.45
C PRO A 534 11.57 -10.29 21.34
N THR A 535 12.03 -9.91 20.15
CA THR A 535 12.08 -10.84 19.02
C THR A 535 13.23 -11.80 19.21
N ASP A 536 12.99 -13.10 19.09
CA ASP A 536 14.06 -14.08 19.04
C ASP A 536 14.74 -14.01 17.66
N TYR A 537 16.01 -13.62 17.67
CA TYR A 537 16.85 -13.53 16.47
C TYR A 537 17.76 -14.76 16.30
N SER A 538 17.54 -15.80 17.08
CA SER A 538 18.30 -17.03 16.92
C SER A 538 18.07 -17.59 15.52
N PRO A 539 19.11 -18.14 14.86
CA PRO A 539 18.91 -18.90 13.65
C PRO A 539 17.88 -20.00 13.88
N PRO A 540 17.05 -20.33 12.90
CA PRO A 540 16.06 -21.39 13.05
C PRO A 540 16.76 -22.69 13.49
N GLU A 541 16.26 -23.28 14.56
CA GLU A 541 16.69 -24.63 14.91
C GLU A 541 16.24 -25.59 13.81
N LYS A 542 17.17 -26.37 13.32
CA LYS A 542 16.85 -27.46 12.40
C LYS A 542 16.17 -28.54 13.24
N SER A 543 14.86 -28.67 13.13
CA SER A 543 14.17 -29.80 13.75
C SER A 543 13.99 -30.91 12.74
N GLU A 544 14.41 -32.11 13.10
CA GLU A 544 14.10 -33.33 12.38
C GLU A 544 12.77 -33.86 12.92
N LYS A 545 11.71 -33.70 12.15
CA LYS A 545 10.41 -34.26 12.47
C LYS A 545 10.02 -35.22 11.35
N ASP A 546 9.78 -36.46 11.71
CA ASP A 546 9.41 -37.54 10.78
C ASP A 546 10.47 -37.87 9.69
N GLY A 547 11.77 -37.70 10.00
CA GLY A 547 12.88 -37.95 9.07
C GLY A 547 13.11 -36.83 8.05
N GLU A 548 12.44 -35.70 8.19
CA GLU A 548 12.56 -34.53 7.32
C GLU A 548 13.05 -33.31 8.10
N MET A 549 13.99 -32.59 7.50
CA MET A 549 14.47 -31.30 8.02
C MET A 549 13.41 -30.24 7.83
N LYS A 550 12.63 -29.92 8.87
CA LYS A 550 11.72 -28.78 8.89
C LYS A 550 12.46 -27.57 9.42
N TYR A 551 12.52 -26.51 8.60
CA TYR A 551 12.95 -25.21 9.07
C TYR A 551 11.74 -24.52 9.70
N GLU A 552 11.88 -24.01 10.92
CA GLU A 552 10.96 -23.02 11.42
C GLU A 552 11.23 -21.70 10.68
N TRP A 553 10.78 -21.63 9.45
CA TRP A 553 11.01 -20.53 8.53
C TRP A 553 10.54 -19.16 9.08
N ARG A 554 9.54 -19.17 9.96
CA ARG A 554 9.07 -17.96 10.66
C ARG A 554 10.16 -17.31 11.50
N GLN A 555 11.01 -18.10 12.18
CA GLN A 555 12.16 -17.59 12.92
C GLN A 555 13.25 -17.05 11.99
N SER A 556 13.45 -17.67 10.83
CA SER A 556 14.42 -17.19 9.84
C SER A 556 14.09 -15.81 9.26
N LEU A 557 12.80 -15.43 9.21
CA LEU A 557 12.38 -14.11 8.77
C LEU A 557 12.90 -12.99 9.67
N PHE A 558 13.01 -13.25 10.96
CA PHE A 558 13.46 -12.27 11.94
C PHE A 558 14.98 -12.21 12.07
N ALA A 559 15.69 -13.23 11.56
CA ALA A 559 17.11 -13.43 11.87
C ALA A 559 18.06 -12.50 11.12
N ASP A 560 17.71 -11.94 9.95
CA ASP A 560 18.76 -11.38 9.10
C ASP A 560 18.34 -10.24 8.16
N TYR A 561 17.97 -9.10 8.68
CA TYR A 561 17.78 -7.90 7.85
C TYR A 561 18.59 -6.69 8.30
N GLY A 562 19.90 -6.90 8.61
CA GLY A 562 20.85 -5.81 8.84
C GLY A 562 20.45 -4.90 10.01
N ALA A 563 19.83 -5.44 11.04
CA ALA A 563 19.59 -4.73 12.28
C ALA A 563 20.95 -4.45 12.97
N ASP A 564 21.08 -3.28 13.61
CA ASP A 564 22.26 -2.94 14.38
C ASP A 564 22.43 -3.94 15.55
N PRO A 565 23.54 -4.70 15.62
CA PRO A 565 23.75 -5.70 16.67
C PRO A 565 23.64 -5.13 18.10
N ALA A 566 24.00 -3.88 18.31
CA ALA A 566 23.90 -3.21 19.60
C ALA A 566 22.45 -3.00 20.03
N LEU A 567 21.58 -2.59 19.08
CA LEU A 567 20.14 -2.45 19.31
C LEU A 567 19.46 -3.80 19.51
N LEU A 568 19.85 -4.81 18.73
CA LEU A 568 19.35 -6.18 18.87
C LEU A 568 19.62 -6.76 20.26
N SER A 569 20.81 -6.54 20.80
CA SER A 569 21.19 -7.02 22.13
C SER A 569 20.28 -6.49 23.23
N VAL A 570 19.93 -5.20 23.18
CA VAL A 570 19.04 -4.55 24.16
C VAL A 570 17.60 -5.04 24.00
N MET A 571 17.11 -5.15 22.77
CA MET A 571 15.72 -5.56 22.50
C MET A 571 15.43 -7.02 22.85
N ARG A 572 16.43 -7.87 23.00
CA ARG A 572 16.28 -9.25 23.46
C ARG A 572 15.89 -9.39 24.93
N THR A 573 16.16 -8.38 25.74
CA THR A 573 16.11 -8.52 27.19
C THR A 573 15.12 -7.58 27.87
N THR A 574 14.63 -6.55 27.17
CA THR A 574 13.91 -5.46 27.83
C THR A 574 12.61 -5.09 27.06
N PRO A 575 11.43 -5.10 27.71
CA PRO A 575 10.23 -4.51 27.14
C PRO A 575 10.49 -3.04 26.78
N ALA A 576 9.98 -2.60 25.64
CA ALA A 576 10.13 -1.25 25.15
C ALA A 576 8.76 -0.64 24.85
N ALA A 577 8.68 0.68 24.86
CA ALA A 577 7.46 1.40 24.58
C ALA A 577 7.67 2.41 23.45
N GLU A 578 6.60 2.67 22.71
CA GLU A 578 6.55 3.71 21.69
C GLU A 578 5.99 5.01 22.27
N ILE A 579 6.48 6.15 21.81
CA ILE A 579 5.90 7.46 22.12
C ILE A 579 5.40 8.09 20.82
N LEU A 580 4.13 8.49 20.81
CA LEU A 580 3.51 9.12 19.68
C LEU A 580 3.07 10.55 20.01
N ARG A 581 3.15 11.43 19.01
CA ARG A 581 2.53 12.76 18.99
C ARG A 581 1.45 12.81 17.89
N GLY A 582 0.20 12.91 18.29
CA GLY A 582 -0.87 12.73 17.29
C GLY A 582 -0.71 11.38 16.58
N PRO A 583 -0.71 11.30 15.25
CA PRO A 583 -0.47 10.07 14.52
C PRO A 583 1.03 9.73 14.35
N LEU A 584 1.95 10.65 14.67
CA LEU A 584 3.38 10.46 14.45
C LEU A 584 4.03 9.59 15.54
N VAL A 585 4.76 8.57 15.12
CA VAL A 585 5.75 7.89 15.93
C VAL A 585 6.96 8.80 16.09
N LEU A 586 7.45 8.93 17.32
CA LEU A 586 8.68 9.68 17.61
C LEU A 586 9.88 8.75 17.60
N ALA A 587 10.99 9.23 17.05
CA ALA A 587 12.24 8.48 16.99
C ALA A 587 13.38 9.23 17.66
N LYS A 588 14.17 8.52 18.44
CA LYS A 588 15.51 8.92 18.87
C LYS A 588 16.44 8.71 17.68
N ALA A 589 17.23 9.72 17.28
CA ALA A 589 18.05 9.61 16.08
C ALA A 589 19.30 10.50 16.15
N GLU A 590 20.40 10.01 15.59
CA GLU A 590 21.67 10.78 15.51
C GLU A 590 21.50 12.09 14.74
N VAL A 591 20.61 12.12 13.74
CA VAL A 591 20.36 13.33 12.94
C VAL A 591 19.85 14.52 13.75
N VAL A 592 19.22 14.29 14.89
CA VAL A 592 18.79 15.36 15.81
C VAL A 592 19.70 15.52 17.02
N GLY A 593 20.86 14.86 17.01
CA GLY A 593 21.86 14.95 18.08
C GLY A 593 21.58 14.03 19.26
N THR A 594 20.78 12.97 19.08
CA THR A 594 20.63 11.96 20.13
C THR A 594 21.89 11.11 20.21
N GLY A 595 22.45 10.97 21.40
CA GLY A 595 23.63 10.14 21.64
C GLY A 595 23.34 8.64 21.41
N ILE A 596 24.37 7.89 21.02
CA ILE A 596 24.26 6.44 20.75
C ILE A 596 23.71 5.69 21.96
N GLU A 597 24.17 6.04 23.17
CA GLU A 597 23.72 5.43 24.42
C GLU A 597 22.22 5.62 24.64
N ASP A 598 21.67 6.80 24.30
CA ASP A 598 20.23 7.05 24.39
C ASP A 598 19.46 6.31 23.31
N ILE A 599 19.99 6.23 22.08
CA ILE A 599 19.34 5.49 20.96
C ILE A 599 19.24 4.00 21.29
N THR A 600 20.30 3.42 21.86
CA THR A 600 20.37 1.99 22.18
C THR A 600 19.76 1.64 23.53
N SER A 601 19.53 2.62 24.42
CA SER A 601 18.86 2.40 25.71
C SER A 601 17.35 2.26 25.51
N THR A 602 16.79 1.18 26.01
CA THR A 602 15.35 1.06 26.28
C THR A 602 15.18 1.14 27.80
N GLU A 603 15.35 2.31 28.38
CA GLU A 603 14.93 2.50 29.78
C GLU A 603 13.43 2.27 29.84
N THR A 604 13.06 1.19 30.50
CA THR A 604 11.68 0.74 30.54
C THR A 604 10.79 1.76 31.23
N ILE A 605 10.03 2.46 30.41
CA ILE A 605 8.82 3.15 30.89
C ILE A 605 7.61 2.22 30.87
N HIS A 606 7.82 0.95 30.52
CA HIS A 606 6.84 -0.10 30.54
C HIS A 606 6.23 -0.27 31.95
N GLY A 607 4.90 -0.25 32.04
CA GLY A 607 4.20 -0.27 33.32
C GLY A 607 4.25 1.02 34.13
N ARG A 608 4.96 2.06 33.67
CA ARG A 608 4.97 3.40 34.26
C ARG A 608 4.11 4.33 33.41
N LYS A 609 3.59 5.39 34.04
CA LYS A 609 2.89 6.48 33.34
C LYS A 609 3.63 7.79 33.61
N PRO A 610 4.85 7.96 33.07
CA PRO A 610 5.58 9.18 33.29
C PRO A 610 4.85 10.34 32.62
N LYS A 611 4.99 11.54 33.20
CA LYS A 611 4.61 12.75 32.49
C LYS A 611 5.53 12.92 31.28
N LEU A 612 4.94 13.17 30.11
CA LEU A 612 5.66 13.41 28.87
C LEU A 612 5.41 14.85 28.43
N THR A 613 6.48 15.55 28.05
CA THR A 613 6.41 16.92 27.54
C THR A 613 7.30 17.04 26.31
N LEU A 614 6.81 17.72 25.27
CA LEU A 614 7.56 18.03 24.06
C LEU A 614 7.79 19.53 23.96
N THR A 615 9.04 19.92 23.75
CA THR A 615 9.42 21.29 23.42
C THR A 615 9.96 21.32 21.99
N PRO A 616 9.44 22.18 21.10
CA PRO A 616 9.93 22.27 19.73
C PRO A 616 11.45 22.53 19.68
N ARG A 617 12.15 21.81 18.80
CA ARG A 617 13.57 21.90 18.56
C ARG A 617 13.85 22.20 17.09
N LYS A 618 14.78 23.08 16.81
CA LYS A 618 15.29 23.28 15.44
C LYS A 618 16.35 22.21 15.16
N ALA A 619 16.17 21.46 14.09
CA ALA A 619 17.15 20.51 13.58
C ALA A 619 17.13 20.52 12.06
N GLU A 620 18.29 20.45 11.45
CA GLU A 620 18.41 20.33 10.00
C GLU A 620 18.17 18.89 9.57
N GLY A 621 17.62 18.72 8.36
CA GLY A 621 17.48 17.41 7.78
C GLY A 621 16.25 16.62 8.19
N VAL A 622 15.43 17.11 9.11
CA VAL A 622 14.18 16.48 9.54
C VAL A 622 12.99 17.41 9.29
N THR A 623 11.78 16.83 9.20
CA THR A 623 10.57 17.62 9.02
C THR A 623 10.19 18.32 10.33
N ALA A 624 10.30 17.61 11.45
CA ALA A 624 10.07 18.16 12.77
C ALA A 624 10.94 17.48 13.85
N ALA A 625 11.33 18.25 14.85
CA ALA A 625 12.09 17.76 15.99
C ALA A 625 11.63 18.39 17.30
N TRP A 626 11.84 17.69 18.40
CA TRP A 626 11.47 18.10 19.74
C TRP A 626 12.51 17.63 20.77
N ASP A 627 12.55 18.32 21.90
CA ASP A 627 13.14 17.82 23.12
C ASP A 627 12.03 17.13 23.93
N LEU A 628 12.11 15.80 24.05
CA LEU A 628 11.17 14.98 24.82
C LEU A 628 11.66 14.88 26.26
N THR A 629 10.90 15.44 27.19
CA THR A 629 11.15 15.27 28.64
C THR A 629 10.25 14.18 29.18
N ILE A 630 10.85 13.18 29.82
CA ILE A 630 10.22 12.01 30.46
C ILE A 630 10.37 12.15 31.97
N GLY A 631 9.26 12.24 32.70
CA GLY A 631 9.23 12.43 34.16
C GLY A 631 9.13 13.88 34.60
N GLU A 632 9.30 14.13 35.88
CA GLU A 632 9.22 15.45 36.53
C GLU A 632 10.35 15.66 37.57
N GLY A 633 10.68 16.92 37.83
CA GLY A 633 11.65 17.32 38.85
C GLY A 633 13.07 16.85 38.56
N LYS A 634 13.86 16.58 39.61
CA LYS A 634 15.29 16.25 39.48
C LYS A 634 15.57 14.90 38.80
N GLY A 635 14.56 14.05 38.62
CA GLY A 635 14.69 12.75 37.94
C GLY A 635 14.20 12.77 36.50
N ALA A 636 13.79 13.91 35.95
CA ALA A 636 13.34 14.01 34.58
C ALA A 636 14.55 13.85 33.63
N LYS A 637 14.35 13.08 32.57
CA LYS A 637 15.31 12.88 31.48
C LYS A 637 14.81 13.57 30.22
N THR A 638 15.68 14.32 29.54
CA THR A 638 15.34 14.96 28.27
C THR A 638 16.16 14.35 27.14
N VAL A 639 15.49 13.94 26.06
CA VAL A 639 16.11 13.29 24.91
C VAL A 639 15.63 13.99 23.62
N PRO A 640 16.53 14.36 22.70
CA PRO A 640 16.15 14.85 21.37
C PRO A 640 15.42 13.75 20.59
N VAL A 641 14.34 14.12 19.92
CA VAL A 641 13.55 13.20 19.07
C VAL A 641 13.10 13.92 17.81
N CYS A 642 12.82 13.16 16.75
CA CYS A 642 12.20 13.66 15.53
C CYS A 642 10.99 12.82 15.10
N ASP A 643 10.31 13.27 14.06
CA ASP A 643 9.32 12.46 13.36
C ASP A 643 10.00 11.24 12.74
N PHE A 644 9.40 10.07 12.93
CA PHE A 644 9.95 8.80 12.43
C PHE A 644 10.25 8.80 10.92
N PRO A 645 9.39 9.37 10.02
CA PRO A 645 9.69 9.42 8.59
C PRO A 645 11.00 10.12 8.21
N SER A 646 11.54 10.95 9.08
CA SER A 646 12.83 11.62 8.86
C SER A 646 14.02 10.87 9.47
N ALA A 647 13.79 9.93 10.40
CA ALA A 647 14.86 9.34 11.20
C ALA A 647 15.75 8.35 10.42
N GLY A 648 15.16 7.51 9.57
CA GLY A 648 15.85 6.43 8.87
C GLY A 648 16.22 6.76 7.42
N ASP A 649 16.15 8.02 7.04
CA ASP A 649 16.48 8.47 5.68
C ASP A 649 17.98 8.35 5.40
N LEU A 650 18.37 8.17 4.13
CA LEU A 650 19.76 8.19 3.73
C LEU A 650 20.26 9.63 3.64
N TYR A 651 21.31 9.92 4.38
CA TYR A 651 22.02 11.19 4.34
C TYR A 651 23.24 11.06 3.42
N LYS A 652 23.74 12.21 2.89
CA LYS A 652 24.90 12.22 1.98
C LYS A 652 26.13 11.53 2.54
N ASP A 653 26.28 11.54 3.86
CA ASP A 653 27.45 11.00 4.57
C ASP A 653 27.23 9.55 5.04
N GLY A 654 26.21 8.89 4.57
CA GLY A 654 25.81 7.55 4.99
C GLY A 654 24.57 7.51 5.86
N GLY A 655 24.27 6.35 6.44
CA GLY A 655 23.13 6.18 7.36
C GLY A 655 23.43 6.77 8.73
N MET A 656 22.38 7.06 9.48
CA MET A 656 22.43 7.50 10.87
C MET A 656 21.52 6.60 11.72
N ARG A 657 22.01 6.20 12.89
CA ARG A 657 21.25 5.35 13.81
C ARG A 657 19.99 6.02 14.30
N PHE A 658 18.96 5.21 14.43
CA PHE A 658 17.70 5.62 15.03
C PHE A 658 16.98 4.46 15.71
N SER A 659 16.06 4.79 16.61
CA SER A 659 15.15 3.84 17.27
C SER A 659 13.86 4.55 17.68
N ILE A 660 12.73 3.88 17.54
CA ILE A 660 11.43 4.33 18.06
C ILE A 660 11.18 3.86 19.50
N TRP A 661 12.09 3.07 20.07
CA TRP A 661 11.94 2.42 21.37
C TRP A 661 12.49 3.27 22.50
N PHE A 662 11.71 3.43 23.56
CA PHE A 662 12.01 4.21 24.76
C PHE A 662 12.01 3.35 26.00
#